data_16cd28b7a356c8ed91dfe7055164e969
#
_entry.id   16cd28b7a356c8ed91dfe7055164e969
#
_cell.length_a   1.000
_cell.length_b   1.000
_cell.length_c   1.000
_cell.angle_alpha   90.00
_cell.angle_beta   90.00
_cell.angle_gamma   90.00
#
_symmetry.space_group_name_H-M   'P 1'
#
loop_
_entity.id
_entity.type
_entity.pdbx_description
1 polymer ?
#
loop_
_entity_poly.entity_id
_entity_poly.type
_entity_poly.pdbx_seq_one_letter_code
_entity_poly.pdbx_strand_id
1 'polypeptide(L)'
;MHSHMTNLTPRLLLCTAITLIGIGLQTAQVKAENPLLTESTLQYQYPRFDLIKSTDFAPAFKISMERHSKEIEAIANNPDSPTFENTIIAQEKAGKDFNRVSTTFFNLSGANTDPIIDETEKNVASKISAHQDSIYLNKALYARVHNLYENRFKLNLDAESIRLVERYEQDFVRAGAKLNDAQQEKIKQINAELATLTAQFGQNVLKEKNASEIILDSAAELDGLSSDQIASAAAFAKEEGHPGKYIVHILNTTGQPFLSQLKNRSTRERLMKASLARGTRGGAFDNQKTLVRIVELRAEQAELLGYPSHAAYKIETETAKTVGAVNKLLAQLAPPAVANAKKEAAELQKMIDSEHGNFQLAAWDWAYYSEKVRKAKYAFDESQLKPYFELNHVLTDGVFYAAHELYGLSFVERHDLPVYNPDVRVFEVFDKDGTSLALFMEDFYSRASKQGGAWMNEYTTQSFLLNTHPVVANHHNIPKPAAGQPTLLTFDEVTTLFHEFGHALHGMFSHVKYPTFAGTNVPRDFVEFPSQVNEMWAAWPQVVSHYAKHYQTGQPIPQALLAKMLATQKFNQGFATTEYLSASLIDQAWHQRKAGDVPTDVPAFEAESLKKVGLDFAAVPPRYRSTYFAHAFSNGYSAGYYSYIWADVLVADSIEWFTTHGGLLRSSGDHFREALLSQGDSKDPMDLFKNFTGSGPDVVPLLKKRGLLQQKPVSINDQIGTKTPHYGTWGYDSSGQDKSVQPGTDFFNFANGTWYKNETIPSDRTRYGNFDKLTILSENRTRKIIEDAAAHPTTPAT
;
A
#
# COMPACT_ATOMS: atom_id res chain seq x y z
N MET A 1 -1.53 -78.09 -35.09
CA MET A 1 -1.10 -79.37 -34.49
C MET A 1 -1.56 -79.35 -33.08
N HIS A 2 -2.57 -80.01 -32.89
CA HIS A 2 -2.90 -81.06 -31.90
C HIS A 2 -3.03 -80.56 -30.45
N SER A 3 -4.24 -80.49 -29.89
CA SER A 3 -5.22 -81.48 -29.42
C SER A 3 -4.76 -82.03 -28.08
N HIS A 4 -5.55 -82.11 -27.03
CA HIS A 4 -6.84 -82.77 -26.72
C HIS A 4 -7.24 -82.36 -25.34
N MET A 5 -8.44 -81.88 -24.97
CA MET A 5 -9.66 -82.72 -24.57
C MET A 5 -9.42 -83.81 -23.57
N THR A 6 -10.15 -83.72 -22.42
CA THR A 6 -11.30 -84.46 -21.99
C THR A 6 -11.63 -84.23 -20.53
N ASN A 7 -12.83 -83.65 -20.15
CA ASN A 7 -14.04 -84.43 -19.77
C ASN A 7 -13.94 -85.28 -18.47
N LEU A 8 -14.71 -84.94 -17.40
CA LEU A 8 -16.08 -85.47 -17.10
C LEU A 8 -16.48 -85.19 -15.65
N THR A 9 -17.66 -84.69 -15.50
CA THR A 9 -18.58 -84.62 -14.34
C THR A 9 -18.86 -85.98 -13.67
N PRO A 10 -19.81 -86.14 -12.67
CA PRO A 10 -20.42 -85.34 -11.60
C PRO A 10 -20.60 -86.10 -10.24
N ARG A 11 -21.15 -85.50 -9.20
CA ARG A 11 -22.16 -85.97 -8.19
C ARG A 11 -22.12 -85.09 -6.90
N LEU A 12 -23.13 -84.46 -6.61
CA LEU A 12 -24.44 -84.71 -5.92
C LEU A 12 -24.39 -84.46 -4.41
N LEU A 13 -25.11 -83.45 -3.97
CA LEU A 13 -25.92 -83.22 -2.77
C LEU A 13 -25.32 -83.50 -1.38
N LEU A 14 -25.28 -82.41 -0.54
CA LEU A 14 -26.00 -82.39 0.76
C LEU A 14 -26.28 -81.00 1.27
N CYS A 15 -27.56 -80.73 1.54
CA CYS A 15 -28.00 -79.44 2.16
C CYS A 15 -27.56 -79.36 3.59
N THR A 16 -26.98 -78.22 4.00
CA THR A 16 -27.08 -77.79 5.39
C THR A 16 -27.27 -76.32 5.40
N ALA A 17 -28.37 -75.82 5.93
CA ALA A 17 -28.70 -74.40 6.12
C ALA A 17 -27.74 -73.80 7.23
N ILE A 18 -26.96 -72.86 6.83
CA ILE A 18 -26.27 -71.99 7.77
C ILE A 18 -26.88 -70.59 7.59
N THR A 19 -27.57 -70.15 8.63
CA THR A 19 -28.06 -68.78 8.84
C THR A 19 -26.91 -67.80 8.82
N LEU A 20 -26.64 -67.08 7.76
CA LEU A 20 -25.72 -65.96 7.70
C LEU A 20 -26.39 -64.74 8.33
N ILE A 21 -25.98 -64.42 9.57
CA ILE A 21 -26.15 -63.12 10.19
C ILE A 21 -25.30 -62.15 9.36
N GLY A 22 -25.94 -61.35 8.51
CA GLY A 22 -25.32 -60.24 7.80
C GLY A 22 -24.92 -59.15 8.78
N ILE A 23 -23.67 -59.17 9.21
CA ILE A 23 -23.05 -58.00 9.83
C ILE A 23 -22.82 -57.02 8.70
N GLY A 24 -23.75 -56.08 8.57
CA GLY A 24 -23.56 -54.91 7.73
C GLY A 24 -22.37 -54.10 8.28
N LEU A 25 -21.22 -54.28 7.68
CA LEU A 25 -20.14 -53.29 7.76
C LEU A 25 -20.68 -52.03 7.09
N GLN A 26 -21.34 -51.17 7.88
CA GLN A 26 -21.37 -49.76 7.58
C GLN A 26 -19.92 -49.29 7.63
N THR A 27 -19.28 -49.18 6.45
CA THR A 27 -18.13 -48.34 6.29
C THR A 27 -18.60 -46.92 6.64
N ALA A 28 -18.41 -46.52 7.87
CA ALA A 28 -18.45 -45.10 8.22
C ALA A 28 -17.49 -44.47 7.25
N GLN A 29 -18.01 -43.76 6.25
CA GLN A 29 -17.21 -42.80 5.52
C GLN A 29 -16.65 -41.89 6.60
N VAL A 30 -15.38 -42.04 6.90
CA VAL A 30 -14.61 -41.05 7.66
C VAL A 30 -14.77 -39.79 6.84
N LYS A 31 -15.63 -38.88 7.27
CA LYS A 31 -15.80 -37.58 6.66
C LYS A 31 -14.41 -36.96 6.75
N ALA A 32 -13.77 -36.74 5.61
CA ALA A 32 -12.45 -36.15 5.58
C ALA A 32 -12.50 -34.87 6.43
N GLU A 33 -11.62 -34.80 7.39
CA GLU A 33 -11.54 -33.64 8.29
C GLU A 33 -11.27 -32.39 7.42
N ASN A 34 -11.95 -31.28 7.72
CA ASN A 34 -11.80 -30.07 6.96
C ASN A 34 -10.34 -29.56 7.08
N PRO A 35 -9.59 -29.45 5.98
CA PRO A 35 -8.16 -29.14 6.01
C PRO A 35 -7.83 -27.80 6.66
N LEU A 36 -8.79 -26.88 6.74
CA LEU A 36 -8.63 -25.57 7.39
C LEU A 36 -8.68 -25.66 8.93
N LEU A 37 -9.20 -26.74 9.49
CA LEU A 37 -9.33 -26.96 10.95
C LEU A 37 -8.19 -27.78 11.54
N THR A 38 -7.26 -28.22 10.69
CA THR A 38 -6.08 -28.98 11.08
C THR A 38 -4.84 -28.20 10.70
N GLU A 39 -3.85 -28.17 11.60
CA GLU A 39 -2.57 -27.53 11.31
C GLU A 39 -1.87 -28.24 10.14
N SER A 40 -1.38 -27.48 9.18
CA SER A 40 -0.66 -28.03 8.05
C SER A 40 0.66 -28.66 8.48
N THR A 41 0.95 -29.83 7.94
CA THR A 41 2.24 -30.53 8.15
C THR A 41 3.33 -30.09 7.17
N LEU A 42 3.01 -29.21 6.23
CA LEU A 42 3.99 -28.62 5.31
C LEU A 42 4.88 -27.63 6.08
N GLN A 43 6.03 -27.36 5.50
CA GLN A 43 7.00 -26.40 6.06
C GLN A 43 6.32 -25.07 6.43
N TYR A 44 6.59 -24.56 7.64
CA TYR A 44 6.05 -23.31 8.16
C TYR A 44 4.53 -23.22 8.19
N GLN A 45 3.85 -24.37 8.28
CA GLN A 45 2.39 -24.48 8.24
C GLN A 45 1.80 -23.95 6.92
N TYR A 46 2.56 -24.02 5.83
CA TYR A 46 2.13 -23.62 4.49
C TYR A 46 0.76 -24.24 4.15
N PRO A 47 -0.20 -23.45 3.60
CA PRO A 47 -1.55 -23.95 3.37
C PRO A 47 -1.60 -25.13 2.40
N ARG A 48 -2.44 -26.11 2.69
CA ARG A 48 -2.70 -27.28 1.84
C ARG A 48 -3.67 -26.93 0.71
N PHE A 49 -3.25 -26.04 -0.21
CA PHE A 49 -4.06 -25.61 -1.35
C PHE A 49 -4.53 -26.77 -2.22
N ASP A 50 -3.85 -27.88 -2.21
CA ASP A 50 -4.23 -29.12 -2.87
C ASP A 50 -5.47 -29.79 -2.26
N LEU A 51 -5.77 -29.53 -1.00
CA LEU A 51 -6.89 -30.10 -0.25
C LEU A 51 -8.03 -29.10 -0.02
N ILE A 52 -7.72 -27.81 0.06
CA ILE A 52 -8.68 -26.74 0.38
C ILE A 52 -9.61 -26.51 -0.81
N LYS A 53 -10.92 -26.50 -0.53
CA LYS A 53 -11.98 -26.17 -1.47
C LYS A 53 -12.77 -24.97 -0.97
N SER A 54 -13.33 -24.19 -1.87
CA SER A 54 -14.17 -23.04 -1.51
C SER A 54 -15.33 -23.39 -0.56
N THR A 55 -15.87 -24.60 -0.70
CA THR A 55 -16.95 -25.12 0.17
C THR A 55 -16.51 -25.41 1.60
N ASP A 56 -15.22 -25.49 1.87
CA ASP A 56 -14.68 -25.81 3.20
C ASP A 56 -14.72 -24.59 4.15
N PHE A 57 -14.75 -23.38 3.61
CA PHE A 57 -14.62 -22.17 4.41
C PHE A 57 -15.81 -21.88 5.31
N ALA A 58 -17.05 -21.95 4.78
CA ALA A 58 -18.24 -21.64 5.59
C ALA A 58 -18.38 -22.53 6.84
N PRO A 59 -18.23 -23.87 6.77
CA PRO A 59 -18.24 -24.74 7.95
C PRO A 59 -17.01 -24.52 8.83
N ALA A 60 -15.83 -24.22 8.25
CA ALA A 60 -14.62 -23.95 9.03
C ALA A 60 -14.75 -22.68 9.87
N PHE A 61 -15.27 -21.57 9.32
CA PHE A 61 -15.57 -20.37 10.09
C PHE A 61 -16.47 -20.64 11.28
N LYS A 62 -17.57 -21.39 11.07
CA LYS A 62 -18.49 -21.71 12.16
C LYS A 62 -17.76 -22.44 13.30
N ILE A 63 -17.04 -23.51 12.99
CA ILE A 63 -16.37 -24.36 13.97
C ILE A 63 -15.23 -23.59 14.66
N SER A 64 -14.44 -22.86 13.89
CA SER A 64 -13.28 -22.14 14.44
C SER A 64 -13.68 -20.98 15.34
N MET A 65 -14.74 -20.24 15.00
CA MET A 65 -15.30 -19.20 15.89
C MET A 65 -15.87 -19.82 17.19
N GLU A 66 -16.58 -20.96 17.11
CA GLU A 66 -17.08 -21.67 18.30
C GLU A 66 -15.95 -22.16 19.22
N ARG A 67 -14.84 -22.64 18.64
CA ARG A 67 -13.64 -23.05 19.41
C ARG A 67 -13.00 -21.85 20.07
N HIS A 68 -12.76 -20.79 19.31
CA HIS A 68 -12.16 -19.55 19.81
C HIS A 68 -13.00 -18.92 20.94
N SER A 69 -14.33 -18.86 20.77
CA SER A 69 -15.21 -18.37 21.85
C SER A 69 -15.05 -19.13 23.15
N LYS A 70 -14.92 -20.47 23.10
CA LYS A 70 -14.69 -21.30 24.30
C LYS A 70 -13.33 -21.02 24.95
N GLU A 71 -12.29 -20.82 24.15
CA GLU A 71 -10.96 -20.45 24.64
C GLU A 71 -11.01 -19.09 25.36
N ILE A 72 -11.65 -18.09 24.76
CA ILE A 72 -11.85 -16.76 25.34
C ILE A 72 -12.70 -16.82 26.62
N GLU A 73 -13.78 -17.61 26.64
CA GLU A 73 -14.60 -17.81 27.83
C GLU A 73 -13.80 -18.43 28.97
N ALA A 74 -12.91 -19.40 28.67
CA ALA A 74 -12.03 -20.01 29.66
C ALA A 74 -11.04 -19.01 30.27
N ILE A 75 -10.52 -18.09 29.45
CA ILE A 75 -9.64 -17.00 29.92
C ILE A 75 -10.43 -16.00 30.77
N ALA A 76 -11.57 -15.54 30.28
CA ALA A 76 -12.40 -14.54 30.95
C ALA A 76 -12.91 -15.01 32.31
N ASN A 77 -13.30 -16.28 32.41
CA ASN A 77 -13.85 -16.89 33.62
C ASN A 77 -12.83 -17.67 34.47
N ASN A 78 -11.54 -17.51 34.22
CA ASN A 78 -10.48 -18.13 35.02
C ASN A 78 -10.59 -17.63 36.45
N PRO A 79 -10.75 -18.53 37.46
CA PRO A 79 -10.91 -18.16 38.87
C PRO A 79 -9.64 -17.57 39.50
N ASP A 80 -8.47 -17.86 38.94
CA ASP A 80 -7.21 -17.35 39.43
C ASP A 80 -7.05 -15.83 39.12
N SER A 81 -6.32 -15.15 40.00
CA SER A 81 -5.96 -13.76 39.80
C SER A 81 -5.32 -13.54 38.39
N PRO A 82 -5.60 -12.42 37.73
CA PRO A 82 -5.00 -12.13 36.43
C PRO A 82 -3.47 -12.11 36.51
N THR A 83 -2.83 -12.87 35.61
CA THR A 83 -1.39 -12.81 35.36
C THR A 83 -1.14 -12.60 33.89
N PHE A 84 0.05 -12.15 33.54
CA PHE A 84 0.45 -11.99 32.15
C PHE A 84 0.24 -13.27 31.34
N GLU A 85 0.64 -14.42 31.91
CA GLU A 85 0.49 -15.73 31.28
C GLU A 85 -0.96 -16.18 31.11
N ASN A 86 -1.78 -16.11 32.21
CA ASN A 86 -3.14 -16.65 32.16
C ASN A 86 -4.17 -15.68 31.50
N THR A 87 -3.73 -14.52 31.03
CA THR A 87 -4.60 -13.52 30.44
C THR A 87 -4.07 -13.05 29.09
N ILE A 88 -2.90 -12.42 28.99
CA ILE A 88 -2.37 -11.87 27.74
C ILE A 88 -1.81 -12.99 26.86
N ILE A 89 -0.89 -13.79 27.39
CA ILE A 89 -0.29 -14.90 26.63
C ILE A 89 -1.35 -15.95 26.25
N ALA A 90 -2.34 -16.16 27.12
CA ALA A 90 -3.45 -17.04 26.82
C ALA A 90 -4.26 -16.53 25.61
N GLN A 91 -4.49 -15.21 25.48
CA GLN A 91 -5.15 -14.60 24.33
C GLN A 91 -4.30 -14.71 23.05
N GLU A 92 -2.98 -14.43 23.11
CA GLU A 92 -2.06 -14.62 21.98
C GLU A 92 -2.05 -16.05 21.42
N LYS A 93 -2.31 -17.03 22.28
CA LYS A 93 -2.39 -18.46 21.93
C LYS A 93 -3.78 -18.91 21.48
N ALA A 94 -4.83 -18.15 21.81
CA ALA A 94 -6.21 -18.49 21.47
C ALA A 94 -6.51 -18.21 19.97
N GLY A 95 -7.53 -18.89 19.45
CA GLY A 95 -8.07 -18.62 18.11
C GLY A 95 -7.17 -19.05 16.95
N LYS A 96 -6.21 -19.95 17.13
CA LYS A 96 -5.32 -20.41 16.04
C LYS A 96 -6.07 -20.93 14.83
N ASP A 97 -7.14 -21.73 15.03
CA ASP A 97 -7.94 -22.24 13.94
C ASP A 97 -8.69 -21.11 13.23
N PHE A 98 -9.28 -20.19 14.00
CA PHE A 98 -9.97 -19.04 13.43
C PHE A 98 -9.03 -18.13 12.63
N ASN A 99 -7.83 -17.88 13.15
CA ASN A 99 -6.83 -17.10 12.45
C ASN A 99 -6.41 -17.76 11.13
N ARG A 100 -6.12 -19.07 11.13
CA ARG A 100 -5.78 -19.83 9.92
C ARG A 100 -6.89 -19.80 8.88
N VAL A 101 -8.14 -20.04 9.30
CA VAL A 101 -9.31 -19.98 8.41
C VAL A 101 -9.48 -18.59 7.82
N SER A 102 -9.46 -17.54 8.67
CA SER A 102 -9.66 -16.15 8.25
C SER A 102 -8.55 -15.68 7.31
N THR A 103 -7.30 -15.91 7.68
CA THR A 103 -6.15 -15.50 6.87
C THR A 103 -6.18 -16.18 5.50
N THR A 104 -6.37 -17.50 5.45
CA THR A 104 -6.44 -18.22 4.17
C THR A 104 -7.63 -17.77 3.33
N PHE A 105 -8.79 -17.53 3.96
CA PHE A 105 -10.00 -17.10 3.27
C PHE A 105 -9.85 -15.74 2.62
N PHE A 106 -9.46 -14.73 3.40
CA PHE A 106 -9.36 -13.36 2.89
C PHE A 106 -8.22 -13.18 1.88
N ASN A 107 -7.14 -13.95 2.02
CA ASN A 107 -6.09 -13.98 1.00
C ASN A 107 -6.62 -14.55 -0.32
N LEU A 108 -7.38 -15.63 -0.30
CA LEU A 108 -8.00 -16.21 -1.51
C LEU A 108 -9.14 -15.35 -2.06
N SER A 109 -9.96 -14.73 -1.21
CA SER A 109 -11.00 -13.79 -1.65
C SER A 109 -10.41 -12.64 -2.47
N GLY A 110 -9.24 -12.12 -2.07
CA GLY A 110 -8.52 -11.11 -2.84
C GLY A 110 -7.83 -11.64 -4.09
N ALA A 111 -7.18 -12.79 -3.99
CA ALA A 111 -6.27 -13.29 -5.01
C ALA A 111 -6.89 -14.26 -6.02
N ASN A 112 -7.88 -15.05 -5.62
CA ASN A 112 -8.45 -16.11 -6.47
C ASN A 112 -9.89 -16.44 -6.06
N THR A 113 -10.78 -15.43 -6.08
CA THR A 113 -12.19 -15.60 -5.70
C THR A 113 -12.97 -16.46 -6.69
N ASP A 114 -14.09 -16.98 -6.20
CA ASP A 114 -15.12 -17.64 -6.99
C ASP A 114 -16.51 -17.33 -6.37
N PRO A 115 -17.62 -17.71 -7.03
CA PRO A 115 -18.98 -17.44 -6.52
C PRO A 115 -19.27 -18.01 -5.12
N ILE A 116 -18.59 -19.10 -4.71
CA ILE A 116 -18.77 -19.71 -3.38
C ILE A 116 -18.02 -18.88 -2.34
N ILE A 117 -16.82 -18.43 -2.66
CA ILE A 117 -16.04 -17.52 -1.80
C ILE A 117 -16.78 -16.19 -1.64
N ASP A 118 -17.26 -15.58 -2.73
CA ASP A 118 -18.03 -14.33 -2.70
C ASP A 118 -19.28 -14.44 -1.81
N GLU A 119 -20.03 -15.53 -1.93
CA GLU A 119 -21.22 -15.78 -1.13
C GLU A 119 -20.85 -16.04 0.34
N THR A 120 -19.76 -16.78 0.57
CA THR A 120 -19.25 -17.04 1.93
C THR A 120 -18.85 -15.74 2.59
N GLU A 121 -18.13 -14.85 1.91
CA GLU A 121 -17.71 -13.55 2.44
C GLU A 121 -18.90 -12.71 2.93
N LYS A 122 -19.95 -12.61 2.12
CA LYS A 122 -21.19 -11.92 2.51
C LYS A 122 -21.81 -12.50 3.78
N ASN A 123 -21.84 -13.84 3.86
CA ASN A 123 -22.51 -14.56 4.94
C ASN A 123 -21.69 -14.59 6.23
N VAL A 124 -20.36 -14.43 6.19
CA VAL A 124 -19.51 -14.48 7.36
C VAL A 124 -19.13 -13.11 7.88
N ALA A 125 -19.14 -12.05 7.08
CA ALA A 125 -18.67 -10.71 7.45
C ALA A 125 -19.29 -10.21 8.78
N SER A 126 -20.62 -10.21 8.88
CA SER A 126 -21.33 -9.81 10.11
C SER A 126 -21.10 -10.78 11.28
N LYS A 127 -20.88 -12.07 11.01
CA LYS A 127 -20.62 -13.07 12.05
C LYS A 127 -19.22 -12.94 12.63
N ILE A 128 -18.22 -12.65 11.79
CA ILE A 128 -16.85 -12.35 12.23
C ILE A 128 -16.85 -11.07 13.08
N SER A 129 -17.58 -10.04 12.65
CA SER A 129 -17.73 -8.81 13.43
C SER A 129 -18.36 -9.09 14.79
N ALA A 130 -19.46 -9.86 14.84
CA ALA A 130 -20.10 -10.24 16.10
C ALA A 130 -19.18 -11.11 16.98
N HIS A 131 -18.37 -11.96 16.39
CA HIS A 131 -17.38 -12.76 17.11
C HIS A 131 -16.29 -11.88 17.73
N GLN A 132 -15.76 -10.89 17.00
CA GLN A 132 -14.82 -9.91 17.53
C GLN A 132 -15.44 -9.07 18.65
N ASP A 133 -16.67 -8.61 18.46
CA ASP A 133 -17.41 -7.88 19.51
C ASP A 133 -17.60 -8.72 20.77
N SER A 134 -17.83 -10.04 20.64
CA SER A 134 -17.95 -10.94 21.81
C SER A 134 -16.67 -11.05 22.62
N ILE A 135 -15.53 -10.78 22.03
CA ILE A 135 -14.23 -10.78 22.68
C ILE A 135 -13.95 -9.40 23.30
N TYR A 136 -13.92 -8.35 22.47
CA TYR A 136 -13.47 -7.02 22.90
C TYR A 136 -14.48 -6.27 23.79
N LEU A 137 -15.77 -6.66 23.76
CA LEU A 137 -16.81 -6.12 24.64
C LEU A 137 -17.06 -7.04 25.88
N ASN A 138 -16.27 -8.10 26.04
CA ASN A 138 -16.38 -8.99 27.19
C ASN A 138 -15.85 -8.31 28.45
N LYS A 139 -16.77 -7.93 29.35
CA LYS A 139 -16.44 -7.19 30.59
C LYS A 139 -15.51 -7.95 31.53
N ALA A 140 -15.68 -9.28 31.63
CA ALA A 140 -14.84 -10.10 32.49
C ALA A 140 -13.40 -10.20 31.96
N LEU A 141 -13.27 -10.39 30.65
CA LEU A 141 -11.96 -10.39 29.98
C LEU A 141 -11.29 -9.01 30.09
N TYR A 142 -12.03 -7.93 29.78
CA TYR A 142 -11.53 -6.57 29.94
C TYR A 142 -11.05 -6.26 31.35
N ALA A 143 -11.80 -6.67 32.37
CA ALA A 143 -11.39 -6.47 33.77
C ALA A 143 -10.03 -7.13 34.08
N ARG A 144 -9.75 -8.28 33.50
CA ARG A 144 -8.46 -8.98 33.65
C ARG A 144 -7.34 -8.21 32.93
N VAL A 145 -7.57 -7.77 31.69
CA VAL A 145 -6.60 -6.96 30.91
C VAL A 145 -6.31 -5.64 31.62
N HIS A 146 -7.35 -4.92 32.06
CA HIS A 146 -7.24 -3.64 32.74
C HIS A 146 -6.47 -3.75 34.08
N ASN A 147 -6.70 -4.80 34.84
CA ASN A 147 -5.93 -5.07 36.07
C ASN A 147 -4.43 -5.21 35.79
N LEU A 148 -4.05 -5.91 34.73
CA LEU A 148 -2.66 -6.06 34.32
C LEU A 148 -2.07 -4.73 33.81
N TYR A 149 -2.85 -3.95 33.07
CA TYR A 149 -2.44 -2.63 32.58
C TYR A 149 -2.13 -1.67 33.73
N GLU A 150 -3.01 -1.57 34.74
CA GLU A 150 -2.80 -0.73 35.92
C GLU A 150 -1.54 -1.12 36.72
N ASN A 151 -1.18 -2.40 36.71
CA ASN A 151 -0.05 -2.92 37.44
C ASN A 151 1.18 -3.25 36.60
N ARG A 152 1.18 -2.98 35.27
CA ARG A 152 2.17 -3.48 34.32
C ARG A 152 3.63 -3.21 34.70
N PHE A 153 3.92 -2.07 35.32
CA PHE A 153 5.27 -1.74 35.78
C PHE A 153 5.71 -2.49 37.07
N LYS A 154 4.79 -3.20 37.72
CA LYS A 154 5.08 -4.02 38.91
C LYS A 154 5.22 -5.50 38.57
N LEU A 155 4.90 -5.91 37.32
CA LEU A 155 4.87 -7.31 36.91
C LEU A 155 6.24 -7.85 36.49
N ASN A 156 7.30 -7.07 36.57
CA ASN A 156 8.66 -7.41 36.12
C ASN A 156 8.72 -7.96 34.69
N LEU A 157 7.95 -7.34 33.78
CA LEU A 157 7.91 -7.66 32.37
C LEU A 157 9.00 -6.89 31.61
N ASP A 158 9.47 -7.44 30.49
CA ASP A 158 10.31 -6.69 29.56
C ASP A 158 9.50 -5.68 28.75
N ALA A 159 10.20 -4.82 28.00
CA ALA A 159 9.59 -3.70 27.29
C ALA A 159 8.54 -4.15 26.24
N GLU A 160 8.80 -5.24 25.49
CA GLU A 160 7.87 -5.75 24.50
C GLU A 160 6.60 -6.31 25.17
N SER A 161 6.76 -7.01 26.29
CA SER A 161 5.63 -7.53 27.08
C SER A 161 4.80 -6.41 27.72
N ILE A 162 5.43 -5.34 28.20
CA ILE A 162 4.71 -4.14 28.70
C ILE A 162 3.90 -3.52 27.56
N ARG A 163 4.52 -3.31 26.39
CA ARG A 163 3.85 -2.77 25.21
C ARG A 163 2.67 -3.66 24.77
N LEU A 164 2.79 -4.98 24.89
CA LEU A 164 1.69 -5.88 24.59
C LEU A 164 0.49 -5.67 25.53
N VAL A 165 0.72 -5.51 26.82
CA VAL A 165 -0.34 -5.17 27.79
C VAL A 165 -0.98 -3.83 27.45
N GLU A 166 -0.19 -2.82 27.08
CA GLU A 166 -0.67 -1.51 26.68
C GLU A 166 -1.49 -1.57 25.39
N ARG A 167 -1.07 -2.40 24.42
CA ARG A 167 -1.79 -2.62 23.17
C ARG A 167 -3.15 -3.30 23.42
N TYR A 168 -3.20 -4.33 24.24
CA TYR A 168 -4.47 -4.98 24.61
C TYR A 168 -5.44 -4.02 25.31
N GLU A 169 -4.98 -3.24 26.31
CA GLU A 169 -5.83 -2.21 26.94
C GLU A 169 -6.36 -1.21 25.88
N GLN A 170 -5.48 -0.73 25.01
CA GLN A 170 -5.86 0.20 23.94
C GLN A 170 -6.92 -0.40 23.02
N ASP A 171 -6.72 -1.64 22.55
CA ASP A 171 -7.63 -2.32 21.62
C ASP A 171 -8.99 -2.55 22.25
N PHE A 172 -9.07 -2.99 23.52
CA PHE A 172 -10.32 -3.14 24.25
C PHE A 172 -11.05 -1.82 24.43
N VAL A 173 -10.35 -0.78 24.89
CA VAL A 173 -10.95 0.56 25.09
C VAL A 173 -11.47 1.14 23.77
N ARG A 174 -10.71 1.02 22.70
CA ARG A 174 -11.07 1.49 21.37
C ARG A 174 -12.20 0.69 20.74
N ALA A 175 -12.35 -0.58 21.08
CA ALA A 175 -13.50 -1.37 20.67
C ALA A 175 -14.78 -1.04 21.45
N GLY A 176 -14.68 -0.34 22.60
CA GLY A 176 -15.83 0.08 23.39
C GLY A 176 -16.02 -0.66 24.72
N ALA A 177 -14.96 -1.32 25.25
CA ALA A 177 -15.06 -2.04 26.53
C ALA A 177 -15.54 -1.17 27.70
N LYS A 178 -15.28 0.15 27.67
CA LYS A 178 -15.73 1.12 28.67
C LYS A 178 -17.15 1.61 28.50
N LEU A 179 -17.84 1.26 27.40
CA LEU A 179 -19.22 1.64 27.14
C LEU A 179 -20.19 0.92 28.10
N ASN A 180 -21.32 1.56 28.40
CA ASN A 180 -22.41 0.91 29.11
C ASN A 180 -23.15 -0.11 28.20
N ASP A 181 -24.04 -0.93 28.77
CA ASP A 181 -24.70 -2.03 28.04
C ASP A 181 -25.49 -1.55 26.83
N ALA A 182 -26.21 -0.46 26.92
CA ALA A 182 -27.01 0.10 25.83
C ALA A 182 -26.09 0.61 24.69
N GLN A 183 -24.96 1.23 25.04
CA GLN A 183 -23.96 1.70 24.09
C GLN A 183 -23.23 0.53 23.44
N GLN A 184 -22.92 -0.52 24.19
CA GLN A 184 -22.30 -1.75 23.63
C GLN A 184 -23.25 -2.44 22.65
N GLU A 185 -24.56 -2.46 22.92
CA GLU A 185 -25.51 -3.03 21.97
C GLU A 185 -25.60 -2.18 20.68
N LYS A 186 -25.58 -0.86 20.79
CA LYS A 186 -25.55 0.04 19.63
C LYS A 186 -24.28 -0.14 18.79
N ILE A 187 -23.10 -0.27 19.42
CA ILE A 187 -21.85 -0.43 18.68
C ILE A 187 -21.78 -1.78 17.95
N LYS A 188 -22.31 -2.86 18.53
CA LYS A 188 -22.44 -4.15 17.85
C LYS A 188 -23.28 -4.07 16.58
N GLN A 189 -24.43 -3.36 16.65
CA GLN A 189 -25.27 -3.13 15.48
C GLN A 189 -24.52 -2.36 14.39
N ILE A 190 -23.81 -1.29 14.76
CA ILE A 190 -23.00 -0.49 13.85
C ILE A 190 -21.90 -1.36 13.20
N ASN A 191 -21.18 -2.14 14.01
CA ASN A 191 -20.10 -2.99 13.52
C ASN A 191 -20.60 -4.06 12.54
N ALA A 192 -21.73 -4.71 12.84
CA ALA A 192 -22.32 -5.72 11.97
C ALA A 192 -22.78 -5.14 10.63
N GLU A 193 -23.40 -3.95 10.65
CA GLU A 193 -23.82 -3.24 9.44
C GLU A 193 -22.61 -2.77 8.63
N LEU A 194 -21.59 -2.18 9.27
CA LEU A 194 -20.33 -1.79 8.61
C LEU A 194 -19.63 -2.97 7.94
N ALA A 195 -19.51 -4.11 8.62
CA ALA A 195 -18.89 -5.29 8.06
C ALA A 195 -19.60 -5.76 6.77
N THR A 196 -20.93 -5.74 6.77
CA THR A 196 -21.72 -6.10 5.60
C THR A 196 -21.54 -5.11 4.46
N LEU A 197 -21.64 -3.80 4.76
CA LEU A 197 -21.59 -2.75 3.74
C LEU A 197 -20.20 -2.59 3.13
N THR A 198 -19.12 -2.75 3.91
CA THR A 198 -17.75 -2.66 3.40
C THR A 198 -17.42 -3.83 2.49
N ALA A 199 -17.84 -5.05 2.83
CA ALA A 199 -17.71 -6.21 1.95
C ALA A 199 -18.50 -6.00 0.64
N GLN A 200 -19.74 -5.53 0.72
CA GLN A 200 -20.55 -5.23 -0.45
C GLN A 200 -19.94 -4.13 -1.32
N PHE A 201 -19.39 -3.08 -0.71
CA PHE A 201 -18.72 -1.99 -1.44
C PHE A 201 -17.58 -2.54 -2.28
N GLY A 202 -16.70 -3.36 -1.71
CA GLY A 202 -15.58 -3.98 -2.41
C GLY A 202 -16.02 -4.87 -3.57
N GLN A 203 -17.00 -5.72 -3.34
CA GLN A 203 -17.57 -6.58 -4.40
C GLN A 203 -18.22 -5.77 -5.52
N ASN A 204 -18.92 -4.68 -5.19
CA ASN A 204 -19.49 -3.79 -6.19
C ASN A 204 -18.41 -3.10 -7.02
N VAL A 205 -17.28 -2.66 -6.41
CA VAL A 205 -16.14 -2.09 -7.14
C VAL A 205 -15.60 -3.08 -8.17
N LEU A 206 -15.41 -4.35 -7.80
CA LEU A 206 -14.94 -5.39 -8.71
C LEU A 206 -15.94 -5.65 -9.86
N LYS A 207 -17.21 -5.81 -9.54
CA LYS A 207 -18.27 -6.06 -10.55
C LYS A 207 -18.50 -4.88 -11.47
N GLU A 208 -18.47 -3.67 -10.91
CA GLU A 208 -18.60 -2.43 -11.67
C GLU A 208 -17.42 -2.19 -12.61
N LYS A 209 -16.19 -2.56 -12.18
CA LYS A 209 -15.01 -2.57 -13.05
C LYS A 209 -15.26 -3.42 -14.31
N ASN A 210 -15.72 -4.63 -14.13
CA ASN A 210 -16.01 -5.55 -15.24
C ASN A 210 -17.19 -5.07 -16.11
N ALA A 211 -18.23 -4.49 -15.50
CA ALA A 211 -19.40 -3.94 -16.22
C ALA A 211 -19.13 -2.59 -16.92
N SER A 212 -17.99 -1.95 -16.67
CA SER A 212 -17.63 -0.63 -17.21
C SER A 212 -16.79 -0.72 -18.47
N GLU A 213 -16.54 -1.87 -18.99
CA GLU A 213 -15.75 -2.13 -20.17
C GLU A 213 -16.29 -1.38 -21.39
N ILE A 214 -15.37 -0.93 -22.25
CA ILE A 214 -15.75 -0.21 -23.47
C ILE A 214 -15.75 -1.18 -24.64
N ILE A 215 -16.92 -1.37 -25.23
CA ILE A 215 -17.08 -2.14 -26.47
C ILE A 215 -16.87 -1.19 -27.65
N LEU A 216 -15.96 -1.54 -28.55
CA LEU A 216 -15.61 -0.78 -29.76
C LEU A 216 -15.96 -1.61 -31.01
N ASP A 217 -16.36 -0.92 -32.06
CA ASP A 217 -16.86 -1.56 -33.27
C ASP A 217 -15.76 -1.85 -34.30
N SER A 218 -14.63 -1.17 -34.23
CA SER A 218 -13.56 -1.30 -35.22
C SER A 218 -12.16 -1.16 -34.61
N ALA A 219 -11.17 -1.80 -35.24
CA ALA A 219 -9.76 -1.66 -34.90
C ALA A 219 -9.26 -0.20 -35.07
N ALA A 220 -9.90 0.60 -35.90
CA ALA A 220 -9.54 2.02 -36.10
C ALA A 220 -9.78 2.86 -34.85
N GLU A 221 -10.69 2.46 -33.96
CA GLU A 221 -10.91 3.12 -32.67
C GLU A 221 -9.77 2.84 -31.70
N LEU A 222 -8.96 1.79 -31.96
CA LEU A 222 -7.79 1.38 -31.19
C LEU A 222 -6.47 1.83 -31.81
N ASP A 223 -6.49 2.73 -32.82
CA ASP A 223 -5.26 3.23 -33.44
C ASP A 223 -4.31 3.81 -32.37
N GLY A 224 -3.05 3.39 -32.46
CA GLY A 224 -2.00 3.71 -31.51
C GLY A 224 -1.63 2.54 -30.57
N LEU A 225 -2.49 1.53 -30.42
CA LEU A 225 -2.15 0.30 -29.73
C LEU A 225 -1.35 -0.63 -30.64
N SER A 226 -0.56 -1.54 -30.04
CA SER A 226 0.15 -2.58 -30.81
C SER A 226 -0.81 -3.60 -31.40
N SER A 227 -0.35 -4.34 -32.44
CA SER A 227 -1.11 -5.45 -33.03
C SER A 227 -1.57 -6.47 -31.99
N ASP A 228 -0.72 -6.76 -31.02
CA ASP A 228 -1.00 -7.74 -29.98
C ASP A 228 -2.05 -7.25 -28.99
N GLN A 229 -2.01 -5.96 -28.62
CA GLN A 229 -3.04 -5.34 -27.77
C GLN A 229 -4.40 -5.32 -28.48
N ILE A 230 -4.42 -5.04 -29.77
CA ILE A 230 -5.65 -5.07 -30.59
C ILE A 230 -6.18 -6.51 -30.70
N ALA A 231 -5.29 -7.49 -30.94
CA ALA A 231 -5.67 -8.89 -31.00
C ALA A 231 -6.22 -9.38 -29.65
N SER A 232 -5.62 -8.99 -28.54
CA SER A 232 -6.10 -9.31 -27.19
C SER A 232 -7.48 -8.70 -26.92
N ALA A 233 -7.72 -7.45 -27.31
CA ALA A 233 -9.03 -6.81 -27.19
C ALA A 233 -10.12 -7.52 -28.03
N ALA A 234 -9.76 -8.02 -29.22
CA ALA A 234 -10.66 -8.81 -30.05
C ALA A 234 -10.96 -10.19 -29.48
N ALA A 235 -9.93 -10.89 -28.96
CA ALA A 235 -10.08 -12.18 -28.33
C ALA A 235 -11.01 -12.11 -27.12
N PHE A 236 -10.78 -11.10 -26.27
CA PHE A 236 -11.60 -10.88 -25.08
C PHE A 236 -13.05 -10.54 -25.45
N ALA A 237 -13.28 -9.67 -26.45
CA ALA A 237 -14.61 -9.39 -26.93
C ALA A 237 -15.35 -10.65 -27.42
N LYS A 238 -14.62 -11.59 -28.04
CA LYS A 238 -15.19 -12.88 -28.48
C LYS A 238 -15.58 -13.76 -27.28
N GLU A 239 -14.75 -13.79 -26.23
CA GLU A 239 -15.03 -14.54 -24.98
C GLU A 239 -16.28 -14.00 -24.28
N GLU A 240 -16.45 -12.66 -24.23
CA GLU A 240 -17.60 -11.99 -23.64
C GLU A 240 -18.85 -11.95 -24.54
N GLY A 241 -18.85 -12.70 -25.65
CA GLY A 241 -20.03 -12.84 -26.53
C GLY A 241 -20.21 -11.72 -27.54
N HIS A 242 -19.18 -10.93 -27.81
CA HIS A 242 -19.16 -9.85 -28.81
C HIS A 242 -18.19 -10.14 -29.99
N PRO A 243 -18.38 -11.23 -30.74
CA PRO A 243 -17.47 -11.59 -31.84
C PRO A 243 -17.44 -10.50 -32.92
N GLY A 244 -16.24 -10.17 -33.38
CA GLY A 244 -16.01 -9.11 -34.37
C GLY A 244 -15.91 -7.68 -33.81
N LYS A 245 -16.03 -7.53 -32.47
CA LYS A 245 -15.80 -6.28 -31.76
C LYS A 245 -14.50 -6.33 -30.94
N TYR A 246 -14.23 -5.27 -30.21
CA TYR A 246 -13.05 -5.11 -29.35
C TYR A 246 -13.51 -4.63 -27.98
N ILE A 247 -12.96 -5.19 -26.90
CA ILE A 247 -13.25 -4.73 -25.55
C ILE A 247 -11.98 -4.19 -24.92
N VAL A 248 -12.09 -3.00 -24.32
CA VAL A 248 -11.06 -2.37 -23.50
C VAL A 248 -11.49 -2.43 -22.05
N HIS A 249 -10.70 -3.13 -21.25
CA HIS A 249 -10.91 -3.22 -19.80
C HIS A 249 -10.61 -1.90 -19.09
N ILE A 250 -11.27 -1.69 -17.97
CA ILE A 250 -11.01 -0.59 -17.06
C ILE A 250 -10.29 -1.13 -15.82
N LEU A 251 -9.16 -0.51 -15.47
CA LEU A 251 -8.46 -0.78 -14.21
C LEU A 251 -9.09 -0.02 -13.05
N ASN A 252 -8.68 -0.33 -11.83
CA ASN A 252 -9.31 0.23 -10.63
C ASN A 252 -9.06 1.75 -10.44
N THR A 253 -7.90 2.28 -10.82
CA THR A 253 -7.60 3.72 -10.77
C THR A 253 -8.39 4.53 -11.78
N THR A 254 -8.50 5.85 -11.59
CA THR A 254 -9.13 6.75 -12.57
C THR A 254 -8.38 6.77 -13.90
N GLY A 255 -7.05 6.91 -13.85
CA GLY A 255 -6.18 6.83 -15.03
C GLY A 255 -6.19 5.43 -15.63
N GLN A 256 -6.16 5.34 -16.96
CA GLN A 256 -6.19 4.07 -17.68
C GLN A 256 -4.95 3.96 -18.58
N PRO A 257 -4.24 2.83 -18.63
CA PRO A 257 -2.97 2.68 -19.36
C PRO A 257 -3.05 3.02 -20.84
N PHE A 258 -4.13 2.64 -21.51
CA PHE A 258 -4.29 2.87 -22.94
C PHE A 258 -4.49 4.35 -23.32
N LEU A 259 -4.81 5.20 -22.36
CA LEU A 259 -4.92 6.65 -22.61
C LEU A 259 -3.63 7.28 -23.12
N SER A 260 -2.48 6.71 -22.78
CA SER A 260 -1.17 7.21 -23.24
C SER A 260 -0.87 6.85 -24.70
N GLN A 261 -1.52 5.80 -25.24
CA GLN A 261 -1.21 5.23 -26.55
C GLN A 261 -2.28 5.52 -27.62
N LEU A 262 -3.56 5.52 -27.21
CA LEU A 262 -4.69 5.70 -28.14
C LEU A 262 -4.61 7.07 -28.86
N LYS A 263 -4.52 7.06 -30.18
CA LYS A 263 -4.57 8.27 -31.00
C LYS A 263 -5.99 8.82 -31.16
N ASN A 264 -6.99 7.92 -31.19
CA ASN A 264 -8.38 8.33 -31.31
C ASN A 264 -8.87 9.04 -30.04
N ARG A 265 -9.06 10.36 -30.13
CA ARG A 265 -9.47 11.21 -29.00
C ARG A 265 -10.85 10.82 -28.46
N SER A 266 -11.79 10.45 -29.35
CA SER A 266 -13.13 10.03 -28.94
C SER A 266 -13.08 8.75 -28.08
N THR A 267 -12.21 7.80 -28.45
CA THR A 267 -12.01 6.59 -27.65
C THR A 267 -11.38 6.92 -26.30
N ARG A 268 -10.39 7.83 -26.24
CA ARG A 268 -9.83 8.30 -24.95
C ARG A 268 -10.91 8.91 -24.06
N GLU A 269 -11.76 9.80 -24.63
CA GLU A 269 -12.85 10.44 -23.91
C GLU A 269 -13.85 9.42 -23.36
N ARG A 270 -14.28 8.44 -24.19
CA ARG A 270 -15.16 7.34 -23.77
C ARG A 270 -14.56 6.55 -22.63
N LEU A 271 -13.27 6.18 -22.73
CA LEU A 271 -12.56 5.42 -21.72
C LEU A 271 -12.48 6.17 -20.41
N MET A 272 -12.07 7.44 -20.42
CA MET A 272 -11.98 8.25 -19.20
C MET A 272 -13.36 8.49 -18.57
N LYS A 273 -14.38 8.80 -19.37
CA LYS A 273 -15.75 8.99 -18.86
C LYS A 273 -16.32 7.72 -18.23
N ALA A 274 -16.10 6.57 -18.84
CA ALA A 274 -16.49 5.28 -18.27
C ALA A 274 -15.76 5.01 -16.96
N SER A 275 -14.45 5.30 -16.90
CA SER A 275 -13.68 5.18 -15.67
C SER A 275 -14.21 6.08 -14.55
N LEU A 276 -14.46 7.35 -14.84
CA LEU A 276 -14.94 8.33 -13.85
C LEU A 276 -16.38 8.05 -13.35
N ALA A 277 -17.20 7.38 -14.17
CA ALA A 277 -18.61 7.11 -13.86
C ALA A 277 -18.82 5.82 -13.03
N ARG A 278 -17.77 5.08 -12.70
CA ARG A 278 -17.89 3.81 -11.94
C ARG A 278 -18.59 4.04 -10.59
N GLY A 279 -19.54 3.16 -10.28
CA GLY A 279 -20.32 3.20 -9.04
C GLY A 279 -21.29 4.39 -8.91
N THR A 280 -21.52 5.16 -10.00
CA THR A 280 -22.48 6.27 -10.04
C THR A 280 -23.53 6.14 -11.16
N ARG A 281 -23.56 5.01 -11.88
CA ARG A 281 -24.43 4.82 -13.05
C ARG A 281 -25.83 4.31 -12.72
N GLY A 282 -26.13 4.11 -11.44
CA GLY A 282 -27.32 3.40 -11.00
C GLY A 282 -27.22 1.89 -11.20
N GLY A 283 -28.25 1.16 -10.76
CA GLY A 283 -28.27 -0.31 -10.86
C GLY A 283 -27.64 -1.03 -9.66
N ALA A 284 -27.32 -2.31 -9.87
CA ALA A 284 -26.95 -3.22 -8.78
C ALA A 284 -25.60 -2.92 -8.13
N PHE A 285 -24.70 -2.26 -8.85
CA PHE A 285 -23.33 -2.01 -8.41
C PHE A 285 -23.07 -0.55 -8.06
N ASP A 286 -24.12 0.30 -8.01
CA ASP A 286 -24.00 1.69 -7.56
C ASP A 286 -23.64 1.75 -6.09
N ASN A 287 -22.55 2.43 -5.78
CA ASN A 287 -22.00 2.51 -4.42
C ASN A 287 -22.37 3.79 -3.67
N GLN A 288 -23.06 4.74 -4.26
CA GLN A 288 -23.33 6.04 -3.62
C GLN A 288 -24.05 5.91 -2.29
N LYS A 289 -25.16 5.17 -2.25
CA LYS A 289 -25.91 4.95 -1.01
C LYS A 289 -25.15 4.15 0.03
N THR A 290 -24.43 3.11 -0.42
CA THR A 290 -23.59 2.27 0.43
C THR A 290 -22.49 3.09 1.07
N LEU A 291 -21.81 3.94 0.30
CA LEU A 291 -20.77 4.84 0.78
C LEU A 291 -21.32 5.81 1.85
N VAL A 292 -22.41 6.53 1.55
CA VAL A 292 -23.01 7.48 2.49
C VAL A 292 -23.34 6.79 3.81
N ARG A 293 -23.93 5.58 3.74
CA ARG A 293 -24.27 4.83 4.95
C ARG A 293 -23.03 4.36 5.73
N ILE A 294 -21.96 3.95 5.04
CA ILE A 294 -20.67 3.62 5.69
C ILE A 294 -20.12 4.83 6.44
N VAL A 295 -20.11 6.01 5.81
CA VAL A 295 -19.60 7.24 6.45
C VAL A 295 -20.44 7.62 7.66
N GLU A 296 -21.77 7.53 7.55
CA GLU A 296 -22.68 7.82 8.68
C GLU A 296 -22.41 6.89 9.86
N LEU A 297 -22.34 5.58 9.61
CA LEU A 297 -22.06 4.59 10.65
C LEU A 297 -20.69 4.80 11.30
N ARG A 298 -19.65 5.14 10.51
CA ARG A 298 -18.33 5.46 11.02
C ARG A 298 -18.33 6.71 11.90
N ALA A 299 -19.13 7.71 11.55
CA ALA A 299 -19.29 8.91 12.35
C ALA A 299 -20.05 8.61 13.65
N GLU A 300 -21.16 7.84 13.59
CA GLU A 300 -21.90 7.36 14.77
C GLU A 300 -20.99 6.53 15.70
N GLN A 301 -20.18 5.64 15.15
CA GLN A 301 -19.23 4.83 15.90
C GLN A 301 -18.22 5.70 16.63
N ALA A 302 -17.61 6.66 15.92
CA ALA A 302 -16.62 7.56 16.51
C ALA A 302 -17.21 8.40 17.64
N GLU A 303 -18.41 8.96 17.45
CA GLU A 303 -19.12 9.73 18.48
C GLU A 303 -19.42 8.87 19.71
N LEU A 304 -19.90 7.64 19.51
CA LEU A 304 -20.19 6.69 20.59
C LEU A 304 -18.94 6.34 21.42
N LEU A 305 -17.79 6.28 20.77
CA LEU A 305 -16.48 6.04 21.39
C LEU A 305 -15.82 7.31 21.96
N GLY A 306 -16.48 8.48 21.85
CA GLY A 306 -16.00 9.75 22.40
C GLY A 306 -15.04 10.52 21.49
N TYR A 307 -14.95 10.17 20.21
CA TYR A 307 -14.13 10.88 19.22
C TYR A 307 -14.93 11.89 18.41
N PRO A 308 -14.34 13.02 18.03
CA PRO A 308 -15.05 14.07 17.28
C PRO A 308 -15.34 13.68 15.82
N SER A 309 -14.67 12.65 15.28
CA SER A 309 -14.88 12.11 13.94
C SER A 309 -14.19 10.75 13.79
N HIS A 310 -14.56 10.01 12.73
CA HIS A 310 -13.88 8.75 12.39
C HIS A 310 -12.38 8.97 12.08
N ALA A 311 -12.01 10.08 11.43
CA ALA A 311 -10.62 10.41 11.20
C ALA A 311 -9.83 10.57 12.51
N ALA A 312 -10.41 11.23 13.53
CA ALA A 312 -9.77 11.35 14.83
C ALA A 312 -9.60 9.98 15.50
N TYR A 313 -10.64 9.13 15.44
CA TYR A 313 -10.56 7.76 15.94
C TYR A 313 -9.45 6.95 15.26
N LYS A 314 -9.33 7.00 13.92
CA LYS A 314 -8.34 6.21 13.19
C LYS A 314 -6.92 6.73 13.40
N ILE A 315 -6.71 8.05 13.28
CA ILE A 315 -5.38 8.65 13.26
C ILE A 315 -4.70 8.67 14.64
N GLU A 316 -5.45 8.58 15.73
CA GLU A 316 -4.89 8.54 17.09
C GLU A 316 -3.79 7.47 17.26
N THR A 317 -3.99 6.30 16.68
CA THR A 317 -3.04 5.17 16.77
C THR A 317 -1.97 5.20 15.69
N GLU A 318 -2.11 6.05 14.70
CA GLU A 318 -1.14 6.21 13.62
C GLU A 318 0.07 7.06 14.05
N THR A 319 1.15 7.09 13.27
CA THR A 319 2.34 7.91 13.60
C THR A 319 2.04 9.41 13.54
N ALA A 320 1.09 9.83 12.72
CA ALA A 320 0.62 11.22 12.64
C ALA A 320 -0.12 11.70 13.90
N LYS A 321 -0.66 10.81 14.73
CA LYS A 321 -1.34 11.05 16.01
C LYS A 321 -2.58 11.96 15.93
N THR A 322 -2.65 12.92 15.03
CA THR A 322 -3.74 13.90 14.98
C THR A 322 -4.18 14.22 13.55
N VAL A 323 -5.47 14.48 13.38
CA VAL A 323 -6.05 14.99 12.12
C VAL A 323 -5.39 16.31 11.69
N GLY A 324 -5.01 17.16 12.67
CA GLY A 324 -4.32 18.41 12.40
C GLY A 324 -2.96 18.24 11.74
N ALA A 325 -2.18 17.21 12.15
CA ALA A 325 -0.89 16.91 11.54
C ALA A 325 -1.06 16.45 10.07
N VAL A 326 -2.03 15.56 9.82
CA VAL A 326 -2.35 15.10 8.46
C VAL A 326 -2.80 16.26 7.57
N ASN A 327 -3.77 17.05 8.02
CA ASN A 327 -4.28 18.19 7.26
C ASN A 327 -3.18 19.22 6.97
N LYS A 328 -2.27 19.45 7.91
CA LYS A 328 -1.12 20.36 7.74
C LYS A 328 -0.20 19.87 6.61
N LEU A 329 0.17 18.60 6.60
CA LEU A 329 1.01 18.03 5.54
C LEU A 329 0.33 18.16 4.17
N LEU A 330 -0.93 17.73 4.05
CA LEU A 330 -1.68 17.80 2.79
C LEU A 330 -1.82 19.24 2.30
N ALA A 331 -2.08 20.20 3.19
CA ALA A 331 -2.18 21.62 2.87
C ALA A 331 -0.84 22.25 2.44
N GLN A 332 0.29 21.75 2.93
CA GLN A 332 1.61 22.19 2.49
C GLN A 332 1.94 21.71 1.07
N LEU A 333 1.48 20.51 0.70
CA LEU A 333 1.81 19.89 -0.58
C LEU A 333 0.87 20.31 -1.72
N ALA A 334 -0.41 20.60 -1.44
CA ALA A 334 -1.41 20.84 -2.47
C ALA A 334 -1.11 22.08 -3.36
N PRO A 335 -0.76 23.27 -2.83
CA PRO A 335 -0.50 24.45 -3.68
C PRO A 335 0.67 24.28 -4.65
N PRO A 336 1.86 23.77 -4.24
CA PRO A 336 2.95 23.57 -5.18
C PRO A 336 2.66 22.46 -6.19
N ALA A 337 1.93 21.39 -5.82
CA ALA A 337 1.54 20.34 -6.74
C ALA A 337 0.64 20.85 -7.86
N VAL A 338 -0.42 21.59 -7.51
CA VAL A 338 -1.34 22.18 -8.49
C VAL A 338 -0.65 23.21 -9.37
N ALA A 339 0.25 24.03 -8.79
CA ALA A 339 1.02 25.00 -9.56
C ALA A 339 1.90 24.31 -10.62
N ASN A 340 2.54 23.19 -10.27
CA ASN A 340 3.32 22.39 -11.21
C ASN A 340 2.42 21.70 -12.24
N ALA A 341 1.30 21.11 -11.84
CA ALA A 341 0.35 20.50 -12.76
C ALA A 341 -0.17 21.51 -13.80
N LYS A 342 -0.43 22.76 -13.39
CA LYS A 342 -0.83 23.83 -14.33
C LYS A 342 0.29 24.22 -15.32
N LYS A 343 1.57 24.18 -14.89
CA LYS A 343 2.70 24.39 -15.80
C LYS A 343 2.83 23.23 -16.79
N GLU A 344 2.71 22.00 -16.30
CA GLU A 344 2.69 20.80 -17.15
C GLU A 344 1.54 20.86 -18.15
N ALA A 345 0.31 21.19 -17.71
CA ALA A 345 -0.84 21.37 -18.59
C ALA A 345 -0.59 22.41 -19.70
N ALA A 346 0.09 23.52 -19.39
CA ALA A 346 0.43 24.52 -20.39
C ALA A 346 1.46 24.00 -21.43
N GLU A 347 2.39 23.12 -21.01
CA GLU A 347 3.30 22.44 -21.96
C GLU A 347 2.52 21.46 -22.87
N LEU A 348 1.56 20.70 -22.31
CA LEU A 348 0.70 19.79 -23.07
C LEU A 348 -0.19 20.56 -24.06
N GLN A 349 -0.76 21.70 -23.64
CA GLN A 349 -1.56 22.55 -24.52
C GLN A 349 -0.73 23.08 -25.68
N LYS A 350 0.52 23.52 -25.45
CA LYS A 350 1.41 23.95 -26.55
C LYS A 350 1.68 22.83 -27.56
N MET A 351 1.78 21.58 -27.10
CA MET A 351 1.91 20.43 -27.98
C MET A 351 0.64 20.23 -28.85
N ILE A 352 -0.55 20.34 -28.24
CA ILE A 352 -1.84 20.28 -28.93
C ILE A 352 -1.91 21.37 -30.00
N ASP A 353 -1.55 22.60 -29.63
CA ASP A 353 -1.60 23.76 -30.53
C ASP A 353 -0.60 23.60 -31.69
N SER A 354 0.60 23.05 -31.44
CA SER A 354 1.60 22.79 -32.48
C SER A 354 1.16 21.74 -33.51
N GLU A 355 0.27 20.86 -33.11
CA GLU A 355 -0.36 19.85 -33.97
C GLU A 355 -1.67 20.34 -34.64
N HIS A 356 -1.98 21.63 -34.49
CA HIS A 356 -3.24 22.25 -34.99
C HIS A 356 -4.50 21.65 -34.34
N GLY A 357 -4.39 21.14 -33.09
CA GLY A 357 -5.50 20.67 -32.29
C GLY A 357 -6.36 21.85 -31.82
N ASN A 358 -7.56 21.98 -32.34
CA ASN A 358 -8.50 23.05 -31.98
C ASN A 358 -9.35 22.69 -30.77
N PHE A 359 -8.70 22.29 -29.65
CA PHE A 359 -9.38 21.94 -28.40
C PHE A 359 -8.51 22.25 -27.19
N GLN A 360 -9.14 22.46 -26.04
CA GLN A 360 -8.48 22.62 -24.77
C GLN A 360 -8.14 21.25 -24.17
N LEU A 361 -7.01 21.15 -23.46
CA LEU A 361 -6.57 19.97 -22.76
C LEU A 361 -7.65 19.50 -21.78
N ALA A 362 -8.08 18.27 -21.93
CA ALA A 362 -8.98 17.58 -21.01
C ALA A 362 -8.28 16.41 -20.29
N ALA A 363 -8.91 15.86 -19.26
CA ALA A 363 -8.36 14.73 -18.48
C ALA A 363 -7.98 13.53 -19.36
N TRP A 364 -8.77 13.21 -20.39
CA TRP A 364 -8.49 12.12 -21.33
C TRP A 364 -7.37 12.41 -22.33
N ASP A 365 -6.91 13.66 -22.43
CA ASP A 365 -5.80 14.06 -23.31
C ASP A 365 -4.47 14.04 -22.58
N TRP A 366 -4.47 14.14 -21.24
CA TRP A 366 -3.28 14.32 -20.44
C TRP A 366 -2.22 13.25 -20.70
N ALA A 367 -2.56 11.97 -20.51
CA ALA A 367 -1.61 10.87 -20.66
C ALA A 367 -1.02 10.81 -22.09
N TYR A 368 -1.85 11.00 -23.11
CA TYR A 368 -1.43 10.97 -24.52
C TYR A 368 -0.43 12.09 -24.85
N TYR A 369 -0.75 13.32 -24.44
CA TYR A 369 0.13 14.45 -24.71
C TYR A 369 1.35 14.50 -23.78
N SER A 370 1.26 13.96 -22.58
CA SER A 370 2.43 13.73 -21.72
C SER A 370 3.47 12.86 -22.42
N GLU A 371 3.07 11.76 -23.05
CA GLU A 371 3.99 10.92 -23.82
C GLU A 371 4.64 11.67 -24.98
N LYS A 372 3.89 12.50 -25.69
CA LYS A 372 4.43 13.31 -26.79
C LYS A 372 5.44 14.35 -26.29
N VAL A 373 5.12 15.06 -25.21
CA VAL A 373 6.03 16.03 -24.59
C VAL A 373 7.27 15.33 -24.05
N ARG A 374 7.11 14.16 -23.39
CA ARG A 374 8.21 13.35 -22.89
C ARG A 374 9.14 12.93 -24.03
N LYS A 375 8.59 12.42 -25.15
CA LYS A 375 9.36 12.07 -26.35
C LYS A 375 10.10 13.29 -26.94
N ALA A 376 9.44 14.44 -27.04
CA ALA A 376 10.05 15.64 -27.57
C ALA A 376 11.16 16.21 -26.67
N LYS A 377 10.94 16.23 -25.35
CA LYS A 377 11.83 16.87 -24.37
C LYS A 377 13.05 16.01 -24.04
N TYR A 378 12.88 14.69 -23.97
CA TYR A 378 13.94 13.75 -23.52
C TYR A 378 14.45 12.84 -24.65
N ALA A 379 13.87 12.93 -25.84
CA ALA A 379 14.13 11.98 -26.94
C ALA A 379 14.00 10.52 -26.46
N PHE A 380 12.96 10.25 -25.66
CA PHE A 380 12.76 9.02 -24.91
C PHE A 380 11.40 8.42 -25.24
N ASP A 381 11.41 7.12 -25.56
CA ASP A 381 10.23 6.30 -25.75
C ASP A 381 10.27 5.11 -24.78
N GLU A 382 9.33 5.04 -23.84
CA GLU A 382 9.30 4.01 -22.81
C GLU A 382 9.17 2.59 -23.39
N SER A 383 8.57 2.46 -24.58
CA SER A 383 8.48 1.16 -25.25
C SER A 383 9.86 0.55 -25.55
N GLN A 384 10.90 1.39 -25.65
CA GLN A 384 12.29 0.93 -25.85
C GLN A 384 12.88 0.25 -24.60
N LEU A 385 12.26 0.46 -23.40
CA LEU A 385 12.70 -0.16 -22.16
C LEU A 385 12.20 -1.60 -22.01
N LYS A 386 10.99 -1.88 -22.47
CA LYS A 386 10.33 -3.18 -22.26
C LYS A 386 11.21 -4.39 -22.60
N PRO A 387 11.98 -4.41 -23.71
CA PRO A 387 12.86 -5.55 -24.00
C PRO A 387 13.94 -5.83 -22.96
N TYR A 388 14.24 -4.85 -22.09
CA TYR A 388 15.25 -4.96 -21.05
C TYR A 388 14.67 -5.33 -19.68
N PHE A 389 13.35 -5.35 -19.54
CA PHE A 389 12.66 -5.63 -18.26
C PHE A 389 11.81 -6.91 -18.40
N GLU A 390 12.49 -8.03 -18.66
CA GLU A 390 11.85 -9.32 -18.63
C GLU A 390 11.65 -9.77 -17.19
N LEU A 391 10.46 -10.26 -16.85
CA LEU A 391 10.00 -10.53 -15.48
C LEU A 391 10.98 -11.38 -14.66
N ASN A 392 11.52 -12.48 -15.21
CA ASN A 392 12.44 -13.32 -14.46
C ASN A 392 13.77 -12.61 -14.19
N HIS A 393 14.31 -11.86 -15.16
CA HIS A 393 15.52 -11.05 -14.95
C HIS A 393 15.27 -9.97 -13.90
N VAL A 394 14.13 -9.29 -13.94
CA VAL A 394 13.79 -8.28 -12.93
C VAL A 394 13.66 -8.91 -11.54
N LEU A 395 13.03 -10.08 -11.43
CA LEU A 395 12.88 -10.78 -10.16
C LEU A 395 14.24 -11.28 -9.62
N THR A 396 14.97 -12.06 -10.41
CA THR A 396 16.16 -12.76 -9.93
C THR A 396 17.39 -11.87 -9.92
N ASP A 397 17.63 -11.15 -11.03
CA ASP A 397 18.82 -10.31 -11.20
C ASP A 397 18.61 -8.87 -10.70
N GLY A 398 17.38 -8.51 -10.34
CA GLY A 398 17.01 -7.20 -9.78
C GLY A 398 16.62 -7.30 -8.31
N VAL A 399 15.41 -7.79 -8.03
CA VAL A 399 14.82 -7.83 -6.68
C VAL A 399 15.64 -8.72 -5.74
N PHE A 400 15.89 -9.98 -6.16
CA PHE A 400 16.64 -10.92 -5.34
C PHE A 400 18.12 -10.55 -5.24
N TYR A 401 18.71 -10.01 -6.31
CA TYR A 401 20.06 -9.48 -6.28
C TYR A 401 20.22 -8.34 -5.27
N ALA A 402 19.33 -7.35 -5.27
CA ALA A 402 19.37 -6.27 -4.30
C ALA A 402 19.23 -6.77 -2.86
N ALA A 403 18.34 -7.74 -2.62
CA ALA A 403 18.17 -8.38 -1.33
C ALA A 403 19.41 -9.19 -0.90
N HIS A 404 20.09 -9.84 -1.85
CA HIS A 404 21.35 -10.52 -1.59
C HIS A 404 22.44 -9.54 -1.18
N GLU A 405 22.62 -8.45 -1.92
CA GLU A 405 23.66 -7.45 -1.62
C GLU A 405 23.42 -6.77 -0.25
N LEU A 406 22.18 -6.36 0.02
CA LEU A 406 21.83 -5.65 1.26
C LEU A 406 21.78 -6.57 2.48
N TYR A 407 21.23 -7.77 2.36
CA TYR A 407 20.87 -8.59 3.51
C TYR A 407 21.49 -9.99 3.52
N GLY A 408 22.07 -10.44 2.39
CA GLY A 408 22.62 -11.79 2.23
C GLY A 408 21.59 -12.86 1.96
N LEU A 409 20.39 -12.50 1.59
CA LEU A 409 19.34 -13.47 1.30
C LEU A 409 19.67 -14.31 0.06
N SER A 410 19.24 -15.56 0.08
CA SER A 410 19.23 -16.44 -1.09
C SER A 410 17.86 -17.10 -1.23
N PHE A 411 17.50 -17.46 -2.47
CA PHE A 411 16.16 -17.89 -2.83
C PHE A 411 16.24 -19.20 -3.62
N VAL A 412 15.44 -20.19 -3.22
CA VAL A 412 15.32 -21.48 -3.90
C VAL A 412 13.86 -21.71 -4.27
N GLU A 413 13.57 -21.85 -5.57
CA GLU A 413 12.21 -22.08 -6.02
C GLU A 413 11.72 -23.48 -5.63
N ARG A 414 10.50 -23.58 -5.08
CA ARG A 414 9.88 -24.78 -4.54
C ARG A 414 8.73 -25.21 -5.45
N HIS A 415 8.90 -26.36 -6.09
CA HIS A 415 7.89 -26.96 -6.98
C HIS A 415 7.10 -28.07 -6.30
N ASP A 416 7.43 -28.44 -5.08
CA ASP A 416 6.79 -29.49 -4.28
C ASP A 416 5.64 -28.96 -3.41
N LEU A 417 5.52 -27.64 -3.25
CA LEU A 417 4.45 -27.02 -2.48
C LEU A 417 3.22 -26.75 -3.36
N PRO A 418 2.01 -27.09 -2.90
CA PRO A 418 0.79 -26.85 -3.66
C PRO A 418 0.46 -25.34 -3.74
N VAL A 419 -0.10 -24.91 -4.87
CA VAL A 419 -0.50 -23.52 -5.10
C VAL A 419 -1.99 -23.42 -5.43
N TYR A 420 -2.62 -22.30 -5.09
CA TYR A 420 -4.04 -22.06 -5.40
C TYR A 420 -4.29 -21.71 -6.86
N ASN A 421 -3.27 -21.31 -7.59
CA ASN A 421 -3.32 -21.01 -9.02
C ASN A 421 -1.99 -21.45 -9.67
N PRO A 422 -2.00 -22.08 -10.86
CA PRO A 422 -0.78 -22.61 -11.49
C PRO A 422 0.27 -21.56 -11.87
N ASP A 423 -0.11 -20.28 -11.89
CA ASP A 423 0.81 -19.18 -12.18
C ASP A 423 1.57 -18.66 -10.93
N VAL A 424 1.19 -19.14 -9.74
CA VAL A 424 1.87 -18.76 -8.49
C VAL A 424 3.19 -19.50 -8.35
N ARG A 425 4.24 -18.78 -8.03
CA ARG A 425 5.57 -19.33 -7.74
C ARG A 425 5.86 -19.25 -6.25
N VAL A 426 6.57 -20.24 -5.73
CA VAL A 426 6.93 -20.30 -4.30
C VAL A 426 8.44 -20.39 -4.19
N PHE A 427 9.02 -19.62 -3.27
CA PHE A 427 10.44 -19.61 -2.98
C PHE A 427 10.68 -19.87 -1.49
N GLU A 428 11.63 -20.71 -1.18
CA GLU A 428 12.22 -20.78 0.14
C GLU A 428 13.32 -19.73 0.25
N VAL A 429 13.25 -18.92 1.28
CA VAL A 429 14.18 -17.82 1.52
C VAL A 429 15.13 -18.19 2.63
N PHE A 430 16.42 -18.08 2.38
CA PHE A 430 17.47 -18.35 3.35
C PHE A 430 18.17 -17.08 3.78
N ASP A 431 18.48 -16.97 5.06
CA ASP A 431 19.25 -15.87 5.62
C ASP A 431 20.75 -16.01 5.27
N LYS A 432 21.53 -14.98 5.58
CA LYS A 432 22.99 -14.90 5.31
C LYS A 432 23.81 -16.02 5.93
N ASP A 433 23.31 -16.68 6.95
CA ASP A 433 23.96 -17.85 7.59
C ASP A 433 23.53 -19.21 6.99
N GLY A 434 22.66 -19.19 5.98
CA GLY A 434 22.11 -20.37 5.33
C GLY A 434 20.92 -21.01 6.06
N THR A 435 20.42 -20.40 7.13
CA THR A 435 19.21 -20.89 7.79
C THR A 435 17.96 -20.52 6.98
N SER A 436 16.99 -21.43 6.93
CA SER A 436 15.70 -21.16 6.29
C SER A 436 14.92 -20.11 7.11
N LEU A 437 14.59 -18.98 6.47
CA LEU A 437 13.95 -17.82 7.08
C LEU A 437 12.42 -17.82 6.88
N ALA A 438 11.99 -18.02 5.63
CA ALA A 438 10.59 -17.82 5.23
C ALA A 438 10.22 -18.64 3.99
N LEU A 439 8.92 -18.76 3.72
CA LEU A 439 8.40 -19.07 2.40
C LEU A 439 7.81 -17.81 1.78
N PHE A 440 8.14 -17.56 0.51
CA PHE A 440 7.72 -16.40 -0.24
C PHE A 440 6.98 -16.82 -1.51
N MET A 441 5.77 -16.30 -1.69
CA MET A 441 4.92 -16.58 -2.84
C MET A 441 4.82 -15.35 -3.73
N GLU A 442 4.87 -15.57 -5.05
CA GLU A 442 4.70 -14.55 -6.08
C GLU A 442 3.54 -14.90 -7.01
N ASP A 443 2.54 -14.04 -7.03
CA ASP A 443 1.35 -14.13 -7.89
C ASP A 443 1.30 -12.93 -8.85
N PHE A 444 1.93 -13.08 -10.02
CA PHE A 444 2.20 -11.96 -10.92
C PHE A 444 1.01 -11.49 -11.74
N TYR A 445 0.18 -12.41 -12.24
CA TYR A 445 -0.72 -12.10 -13.34
C TYR A 445 -2.11 -11.66 -12.91
N SER A 446 -2.66 -10.70 -13.67
CA SER A 446 -4.05 -10.29 -13.57
C SER A 446 -4.99 -11.39 -14.04
N ARG A 447 -6.17 -11.48 -13.42
CA ARG A 447 -7.26 -12.37 -13.81
C ARG A 447 -8.60 -11.84 -13.28
N ALA A 448 -9.71 -12.32 -13.82
CA ALA A 448 -11.05 -11.87 -13.42
C ALA A 448 -11.37 -12.16 -11.95
N SER A 449 -10.80 -13.23 -11.40
CA SER A 449 -10.96 -13.65 -10.01
C SER A 449 -10.03 -12.93 -9.01
N LYS A 450 -9.26 -11.92 -9.46
CA LYS A 450 -8.24 -11.23 -8.64
C LYS A 450 -8.56 -9.75 -8.52
N GLN A 451 -8.41 -9.21 -7.31
CA GLN A 451 -8.52 -7.77 -7.07
C GLN A 451 -7.51 -6.97 -7.89
N GLY A 452 -7.84 -5.72 -8.19
CA GLY A 452 -6.93 -4.80 -8.86
C GLY A 452 -5.91 -4.19 -7.89
N GLY A 453 -4.79 -3.71 -8.44
CA GLY A 453 -3.67 -3.18 -7.69
C GLY A 453 -2.60 -4.23 -7.42
N ALA A 454 -1.66 -3.90 -6.55
CA ALA A 454 -0.69 -4.85 -6.02
C ALA A 454 -0.75 -4.81 -4.49
N TRP A 455 -0.37 -5.89 -3.83
CA TRP A 455 -0.37 -5.97 -2.37
C TRP A 455 0.44 -7.16 -1.88
N MET A 456 0.89 -7.07 -0.64
CA MET A 456 1.44 -8.16 0.14
C MET A 456 0.45 -8.64 1.19
N ASN A 457 0.41 -9.92 1.48
CA ASN A 457 -0.20 -10.48 2.67
C ASN A 457 0.56 -11.69 3.22
N GLU A 458 0.18 -12.13 4.41
CA GLU A 458 0.80 -13.26 5.09
C GLU A 458 -0.20 -14.40 5.22
N TYR A 459 0.27 -15.64 5.12
CA TYR A 459 -0.47 -16.86 5.51
C TYR A 459 -0.08 -17.32 6.91
N THR A 460 1.17 -17.09 7.31
CA THR A 460 1.68 -17.33 8.65
C THR A 460 2.59 -16.18 9.04
N THR A 461 2.34 -15.58 10.19
CA THR A 461 3.16 -14.51 10.78
C THR A 461 4.30 -15.09 11.61
N GLN A 462 5.42 -14.41 11.67
CA GLN A 462 6.52 -14.79 12.57
C GLN A 462 6.14 -14.58 14.04
N SER A 463 6.47 -15.51 14.92
CA SER A 463 6.37 -15.34 16.37
C SER A 463 7.24 -16.32 17.13
N PHE A 464 8.03 -15.84 18.08
CA PHE A 464 8.74 -16.72 19.00
C PHE A 464 7.80 -17.41 19.99
N LEU A 465 6.74 -16.73 20.43
CA LEU A 465 5.75 -17.33 21.34
C LEU A 465 5.05 -18.54 20.73
N LEU A 466 4.72 -18.46 19.44
CA LEU A 466 4.00 -19.52 18.71
C LEU A 466 4.97 -20.47 17.98
N ASN A 467 6.26 -20.16 17.96
CA ASN A 467 7.29 -20.87 17.20
C ASN A 467 6.91 -20.98 15.72
N THR A 468 6.52 -19.86 15.11
CA THR A 468 6.11 -19.77 13.71
C THR A 468 7.12 -18.99 12.88
N HIS A 469 7.28 -19.42 11.62
CA HIS A 469 8.05 -18.74 10.60
C HIS A 469 7.10 -18.10 9.58
N PRO A 470 7.51 -16.99 8.93
CA PRO A 470 6.62 -16.28 8.03
C PRO A 470 6.41 -17.02 6.71
N VAL A 471 5.17 -17.02 6.26
CA VAL A 471 4.76 -17.39 4.90
C VAL A 471 4.08 -16.17 4.30
N VAL A 472 4.76 -15.50 3.39
CA VAL A 472 4.32 -14.22 2.80
C VAL A 472 4.02 -14.38 1.33
N ALA A 473 3.12 -13.56 0.80
CA ALA A 473 2.75 -13.56 -0.60
C ALA A 473 2.66 -12.13 -1.15
N ASN A 474 3.25 -11.93 -2.32
CA ASN A 474 3.06 -10.73 -3.12
C ASN A 474 2.09 -11.02 -4.27
N HIS A 475 1.25 -10.06 -4.55
CA HIS A 475 0.25 -10.12 -5.61
C HIS A 475 0.38 -8.92 -6.54
N HIS A 476 0.43 -9.20 -7.84
CA HIS A 476 0.51 -8.18 -8.89
C HIS A 476 -0.64 -8.34 -9.88
N ASN A 477 -0.80 -7.38 -10.76
CA ASN A 477 -1.79 -7.43 -11.84
C ASN A 477 -1.15 -7.16 -13.21
N ILE A 478 -0.02 -7.83 -13.46
CA ILE A 478 0.70 -7.77 -14.74
C ILE A 478 -0.13 -8.48 -15.80
N PRO A 479 -0.33 -7.90 -16.99
CA PRO A 479 -1.00 -8.58 -18.08
C PRO A 479 -0.27 -9.86 -18.48
N LYS A 480 -0.95 -11.01 -18.45
CA LYS A 480 -0.36 -12.29 -18.88
C LYS A 480 -0.13 -12.28 -20.39
N PRO A 481 1.09 -12.54 -20.86
CA PRO A 481 1.36 -12.63 -22.29
C PRO A 481 0.75 -13.89 -22.90
N ALA A 482 0.67 -13.97 -24.23
CA ALA A 482 0.30 -15.19 -24.93
C ALA A 482 1.28 -16.33 -24.58
N ALA A 483 0.79 -17.58 -24.65
CA ALA A 483 1.61 -18.74 -24.30
C ALA A 483 2.92 -18.78 -25.09
N GLY A 484 4.04 -18.93 -24.39
CA GLY A 484 5.39 -18.97 -24.97
C GLY A 484 6.01 -17.61 -25.26
N GLN A 485 5.33 -16.50 -24.95
CA GLN A 485 5.90 -15.17 -25.02
C GLN A 485 6.47 -14.72 -23.67
N PRO A 486 7.55 -13.93 -23.64
CA PRO A 486 8.10 -13.39 -22.40
C PRO A 486 7.17 -12.34 -21.80
N THR A 487 7.20 -12.21 -20.48
CA THR A 487 6.52 -11.12 -19.77
C THR A 487 7.46 -9.91 -19.72
N LEU A 488 7.17 -8.89 -20.50
CA LEU A 488 7.97 -7.67 -20.60
C LEU A 488 7.28 -6.55 -19.85
N LEU A 489 7.96 -6.02 -18.84
CA LEU A 489 7.43 -5.05 -17.88
C LEU A 489 7.62 -3.61 -18.35
N THR A 490 6.75 -2.73 -17.89
CA THR A 490 7.01 -1.28 -17.82
C THR A 490 7.91 -0.99 -16.63
N PHE A 491 8.53 0.18 -16.58
CA PHE A 491 9.33 0.56 -15.39
C PHE A 491 8.47 0.77 -14.14
N ASP A 492 7.22 1.16 -14.29
CA ASP A 492 6.24 1.24 -13.19
C ASP A 492 5.96 -0.15 -12.59
N GLU A 493 5.76 -1.17 -13.42
CA GLU A 493 5.61 -2.56 -12.97
C GLU A 493 6.88 -3.09 -12.29
N VAL A 494 8.07 -2.72 -12.79
CA VAL A 494 9.35 -3.03 -12.11
C VAL A 494 9.39 -2.38 -10.73
N THR A 495 9.06 -1.10 -10.62
CA THR A 495 9.03 -0.39 -9.35
C THR A 495 8.04 -1.02 -8.37
N THR A 496 6.87 -1.44 -8.87
CA THR A 496 5.85 -2.14 -8.07
C THR A 496 6.36 -3.48 -7.54
N LEU A 497 7.14 -4.25 -8.33
CA LEU A 497 7.76 -5.49 -7.83
C LEU A 497 8.71 -5.23 -6.66
N PHE A 498 9.51 -4.17 -6.73
CA PHE A 498 10.37 -3.76 -5.62
C PHE A 498 9.55 -3.29 -4.42
N HIS A 499 8.46 -2.56 -4.64
CA HIS A 499 7.56 -2.09 -3.59
C HIS A 499 6.98 -3.26 -2.78
N GLU A 500 6.30 -4.19 -3.46
CA GLU A 500 5.67 -5.34 -2.78
C GLU A 500 6.70 -6.24 -2.10
N PHE A 501 7.89 -6.36 -2.71
CA PHE A 501 8.97 -7.08 -2.07
C PHE A 501 9.50 -6.37 -0.81
N GLY A 502 9.42 -5.04 -0.74
CA GLY A 502 9.71 -4.28 0.49
C GLY A 502 8.76 -4.63 1.64
N HIS A 503 7.47 -4.80 1.36
CA HIS A 503 6.51 -5.35 2.32
C HIS A 503 6.83 -6.80 2.69
N ALA A 504 7.19 -7.64 1.70
CA ALA A 504 7.58 -9.02 1.96
C ALA A 504 8.83 -9.09 2.87
N LEU A 505 9.83 -8.23 2.65
CA LEU A 505 10.99 -8.12 3.54
C LEU A 505 10.59 -7.73 4.97
N HIS A 506 9.64 -6.80 5.12
CA HIS A 506 9.13 -6.40 6.44
C HIS A 506 8.47 -7.59 7.17
N GLY A 507 7.69 -8.40 6.46
CA GLY A 507 7.10 -9.65 7.00
C GLY A 507 8.16 -10.70 7.31
N MET A 508 9.05 -11.00 6.36
CA MET A 508 10.06 -12.05 6.49
C MET A 508 11.12 -11.76 7.55
N PHE A 509 11.50 -10.50 7.74
CA PHE A 509 12.50 -10.11 8.73
C PHE A 509 11.95 -9.92 10.14
N SER A 510 10.64 -10.02 10.32
CA SER A 510 10.04 -9.93 11.65
C SER A 510 10.77 -10.81 12.66
N HIS A 511 11.09 -10.24 13.84
CA HIS A 511 11.87 -10.91 14.88
C HIS A 511 11.34 -10.48 16.25
N VAL A 512 10.06 -10.77 16.49
CA VAL A 512 9.30 -10.34 17.65
C VAL A 512 8.80 -11.53 18.46
N LYS A 513 8.52 -11.32 19.73
CA LYS A 513 7.99 -12.36 20.60
C LYS A 513 6.54 -12.69 20.24
N TYR A 514 5.74 -11.67 19.97
CA TYR A 514 4.28 -11.79 19.89
C TYR A 514 3.79 -11.55 18.47
N PRO A 515 2.89 -12.41 17.95
CA PRO A 515 2.35 -12.26 16.60
C PRO A 515 1.62 -10.92 16.40
N THR A 516 1.07 -10.34 17.47
CA THR A 516 0.43 -9.02 17.46
C THR A 516 1.33 -7.90 16.91
N PHE A 517 2.65 -8.02 17.06
CA PHE A 517 3.63 -7.02 16.61
C PHE A 517 4.38 -7.42 15.34
N ALA A 518 4.07 -8.57 14.74
CA ALA A 518 4.87 -9.12 13.67
C ALA A 518 4.76 -8.33 12.37
N GLY A 519 5.90 -8.16 11.69
CA GLY A 519 5.98 -7.71 10.32
C GLY A 519 5.20 -6.43 10.02
N THR A 520 4.23 -6.54 9.14
CA THR A 520 3.41 -5.42 8.67
C THR A 520 2.27 -5.01 9.63
N ASN A 521 2.20 -5.61 10.84
CA ASN A 521 1.23 -5.22 11.87
C ASN A 521 1.63 -3.91 12.59
N VAL A 522 2.00 -2.91 11.84
CA VAL A 522 2.42 -1.57 12.27
C VAL A 522 1.34 -0.53 11.96
N PRO A 523 1.43 0.71 12.48
CA PRO A 523 0.56 1.80 12.07
C PRO A 523 0.48 1.94 10.55
N ARG A 524 -0.71 2.24 10.03
CA ARG A 524 -0.98 2.27 8.59
C ARG A 524 -0.14 3.31 7.85
N ASP A 525 0.15 4.45 8.48
CA ASP A 525 0.97 5.50 7.91
C ASP A 525 2.49 5.25 8.04
N PHE A 526 2.86 4.07 8.57
CA PHE A 526 4.23 3.58 8.62
C PHE A 526 4.45 2.35 7.73
N VAL A 527 3.40 1.56 7.48
CA VAL A 527 3.49 0.29 6.74
C VAL A 527 4.06 0.46 5.33
N GLU A 528 3.77 1.59 4.67
CA GLU A 528 4.27 1.91 3.33
C GLU A 528 5.73 2.39 3.33
N PHE A 529 6.31 2.70 4.48
CA PHE A 529 7.66 3.22 4.52
C PHE A 529 8.71 2.19 4.05
N PRO A 530 8.74 0.94 4.55
CA PRO A 530 9.68 -0.07 4.07
C PRO A 530 9.53 -0.40 2.58
N SER A 531 8.29 -0.49 2.09
CA SER A 531 8.00 -0.80 0.69
C SER A 531 8.48 0.32 -0.25
N GLN A 532 8.14 1.56 0.07
CA GLN A 532 8.55 2.73 -0.73
C GLN A 532 10.07 3.00 -0.65
N VAL A 533 10.75 2.66 0.45
CA VAL A 533 12.23 2.68 0.48
C VAL A 533 12.79 1.67 -0.51
N ASN A 534 12.19 0.49 -0.58
CA ASN A 534 12.68 -0.57 -1.46
C ASN A 534 12.55 -0.22 -2.96
N GLU A 535 11.63 0.66 -3.34
CA GLU A 535 11.49 1.17 -4.71
C GLU A 535 12.77 1.85 -5.24
N MET A 536 13.57 2.47 -4.36
CA MET A 536 14.80 3.16 -4.79
C MET A 536 15.78 2.23 -5.51
N TRP A 537 15.78 0.96 -5.15
CA TRP A 537 16.70 -0.04 -5.71
C TRP A 537 16.36 -0.36 -7.17
N ALA A 538 15.10 -0.22 -7.60
CA ALA A 538 14.72 -0.40 -9.00
C ALA A 538 15.49 0.50 -9.96
N ALA A 539 15.83 1.72 -9.53
CA ALA A 539 16.59 2.70 -10.32
C ALA A 539 18.06 2.83 -9.87
N TRP A 540 18.48 2.08 -8.86
CA TRP A 540 19.85 2.16 -8.35
C TRP A 540 20.86 1.66 -9.41
N PRO A 541 21.90 2.44 -9.75
CA PRO A 541 22.74 2.13 -10.91
C PRO A 541 23.32 0.72 -10.95
N GLN A 542 23.77 0.18 -9.80
CA GLN A 542 24.31 -1.17 -9.70
C GLN A 542 23.21 -2.21 -9.97
N VAL A 543 22.02 -2.06 -9.41
CA VAL A 543 20.91 -2.99 -9.56
C VAL A 543 20.38 -2.95 -10.99
N VAL A 544 20.12 -1.77 -11.54
CA VAL A 544 19.67 -1.61 -12.94
C VAL A 544 20.64 -2.25 -13.92
N SER A 545 21.94 -2.00 -13.76
CA SER A 545 22.95 -2.59 -14.66
C SER A 545 22.99 -4.12 -14.57
N HIS A 546 22.54 -4.67 -13.45
CA HIS A 546 22.55 -6.12 -13.25
C HIS A 546 21.33 -6.79 -13.90
N TYR A 547 20.11 -6.25 -13.77
CA TYR A 547 18.91 -6.88 -14.30
C TYR A 547 18.47 -6.39 -15.68
N ALA A 548 18.78 -5.14 -16.06
CA ALA A 548 18.27 -4.55 -17.30
C ALA A 548 19.05 -5.06 -18.51
N LYS A 549 18.75 -6.29 -18.92
CA LYS A 549 19.33 -6.99 -20.06
C LYS A 549 18.26 -7.34 -21.09
N HIS A 550 18.59 -7.15 -22.37
CA HIS A 550 17.67 -7.45 -23.45
C HIS A 550 17.33 -8.94 -23.50
N TYR A 551 16.04 -9.29 -23.39
CA TYR A 551 15.57 -10.66 -23.18
C TYR A 551 15.99 -11.69 -24.24
N GLN A 552 16.26 -11.25 -25.49
CA GLN A 552 16.72 -12.13 -26.58
C GLN A 552 18.25 -12.16 -26.71
N THR A 553 18.91 -11.01 -26.51
CA THR A 553 20.35 -10.89 -26.82
C THR A 553 21.25 -10.94 -25.59
N GLY A 554 20.69 -10.78 -24.40
CA GLY A 554 21.43 -10.67 -23.14
C GLY A 554 22.24 -9.37 -23.01
N GLN A 555 22.19 -8.47 -24.00
CA GLN A 555 22.93 -7.21 -23.96
C GLN A 555 22.35 -6.28 -22.89
N PRO A 556 23.20 -5.61 -22.10
CA PRO A 556 22.75 -4.64 -21.11
C PRO A 556 22.05 -3.45 -21.77
N ILE A 557 21.18 -2.78 -21.01
CA ILE A 557 20.53 -1.55 -21.46
C ILE A 557 21.58 -0.50 -21.85
N PRO A 558 21.46 0.16 -23.02
CA PRO A 558 22.38 1.22 -23.43
C PRO A 558 22.41 2.35 -22.39
N GLN A 559 23.61 2.80 -22.00
CA GLN A 559 23.77 3.87 -20.99
C GLN A 559 23.01 5.16 -21.36
N ALA A 560 22.95 5.49 -22.65
CA ALA A 560 22.18 6.64 -23.11
C ALA A 560 20.67 6.47 -22.91
N LEU A 561 20.13 5.26 -23.02
CA LEU A 561 18.73 4.96 -22.76
C LEU A 561 18.42 5.00 -21.24
N LEU A 562 19.30 4.43 -20.43
CA LEU A 562 19.21 4.49 -18.99
C LEU A 562 19.26 5.94 -18.48
N ALA A 563 20.19 6.74 -18.97
CA ALA A 563 20.28 8.16 -18.59
C ALA A 563 19.00 8.94 -18.94
N LYS A 564 18.38 8.67 -20.08
CA LYS A 564 17.10 9.27 -20.48
C LYS A 564 15.98 8.83 -19.54
N MET A 565 15.89 7.55 -19.19
CA MET A 565 14.91 7.04 -18.22
C MET A 565 15.04 7.77 -16.88
N LEU A 566 16.25 7.84 -16.31
CA LEU A 566 16.49 8.53 -15.05
C LEU A 566 16.16 10.04 -15.13
N ALA A 567 16.43 10.70 -16.23
CA ALA A 567 16.09 12.12 -16.44
C ALA A 567 14.57 12.37 -16.44
N THR A 568 13.77 11.36 -16.77
CA THR A 568 12.30 11.49 -16.79
C THR A 568 11.65 11.32 -15.42
N GLN A 569 12.36 10.92 -14.36
CA GLN A 569 11.78 10.67 -13.03
C GLN A 569 11.06 11.88 -12.41
N LYS A 570 11.48 13.09 -12.76
CA LYS A 570 10.81 14.34 -12.31
C LYS A 570 9.75 14.85 -13.27
N PHE A 571 9.55 14.17 -14.39
CA PHE A 571 8.53 14.54 -15.36
C PHE A 571 7.13 14.22 -14.83
N ASN A 572 6.18 15.09 -15.06
CA ASN A 572 4.76 14.90 -14.71
C ASN A 572 4.47 14.73 -13.19
N GLN A 573 5.38 15.20 -12.32
CA GLN A 573 5.21 15.10 -10.87
C GLN A 573 4.13 16.04 -10.32
N GLY A 574 3.83 17.13 -11.00
CA GLY A 574 2.68 17.99 -10.69
C GLY A 574 1.36 17.24 -10.84
N PHE A 575 1.19 16.53 -11.95
CA PHE A 575 0.02 15.66 -12.19
C PHE A 575 -0.07 14.57 -11.13
N ALA A 576 0.97 13.74 -11.02
CA ALA A 576 0.97 12.57 -10.12
C ALA A 576 0.71 12.95 -8.66
N THR A 577 1.32 14.05 -8.19
CA THR A 577 1.08 14.51 -6.82
C THR A 577 -0.33 15.09 -6.65
N THR A 578 -0.86 15.83 -7.62
CA THR A 578 -2.20 16.44 -7.57
C THR A 578 -3.30 15.36 -7.57
N GLU A 579 -3.22 14.37 -8.46
CA GLU A 579 -4.22 13.27 -8.50
C GLU A 579 -4.26 12.48 -7.19
N TYR A 580 -3.07 12.20 -6.61
CA TYR A 580 -2.94 11.51 -5.34
C TYR A 580 -3.50 12.33 -4.16
N LEU A 581 -3.08 13.60 -4.04
CA LEU A 581 -3.56 14.49 -2.98
C LEU A 581 -5.07 14.70 -3.04
N SER A 582 -5.64 14.75 -4.25
CA SER A 582 -7.10 14.85 -4.42
C SER A 582 -7.82 13.66 -3.80
N ALA A 583 -7.33 12.43 -4.00
CA ALA A 583 -7.90 11.25 -3.36
C ALA A 583 -7.72 11.27 -1.83
N SER A 584 -6.53 11.67 -1.33
CA SER A 584 -6.27 11.77 0.11
C SER A 584 -7.16 12.80 0.79
N LEU A 585 -7.42 13.92 0.14
CA LEU A 585 -8.29 14.97 0.68
C LEU A 585 -9.78 14.58 0.63
N ILE A 586 -10.22 13.84 -0.38
CA ILE A 586 -11.56 13.25 -0.43
C ILE A 586 -11.74 12.27 0.74
N ASP A 587 -10.78 11.37 0.99
CA ASP A 587 -10.80 10.45 2.14
C ASP A 587 -10.93 11.23 3.46
N GLN A 588 -10.10 12.23 3.68
CA GLN A 588 -10.16 13.07 4.87
C GLN A 588 -11.47 13.87 4.97
N ALA A 589 -12.00 14.38 3.86
CA ALA A 589 -13.25 15.14 3.85
C ALA A 589 -14.44 14.28 4.29
N TRP A 590 -14.55 13.04 3.82
CA TRP A 590 -15.58 12.11 4.25
C TRP A 590 -15.46 11.74 5.72
N HIS A 591 -14.27 11.37 6.18
CA HIS A 591 -14.06 10.79 7.50
C HIS A 591 -13.91 11.83 8.64
N GLN A 592 -13.89 13.13 8.31
CA GLN A 592 -14.00 14.22 9.27
C GLN A 592 -15.47 14.69 9.48
N ARG A 593 -16.47 14.02 8.83
CA ARG A 593 -17.88 14.32 9.07
C ARG A 593 -18.33 13.83 10.43
N LYS A 594 -19.37 14.52 10.98
CA LYS A 594 -20.07 14.10 12.19
C LYS A 594 -21.31 13.30 11.81
N ALA A 595 -21.83 12.52 12.75
CA ALA A 595 -23.11 11.86 12.59
C ALA A 595 -24.23 12.90 12.33
N GLY A 596 -25.10 12.60 11.39
CA GLY A 596 -26.17 13.52 10.94
C GLY A 596 -25.71 14.67 10.03
N ASP A 597 -24.41 14.79 9.72
CA ASP A 597 -23.85 15.81 8.81
C ASP A 597 -23.16 15.18 7.59
N VAL A 598 -23.66 14.04 7.14
CA VAL A 598 -23.10 13.32 5.99
C VAL A 598 -23.85 13.69 4.72
N PRO A 599 -23.17 14.31 3.72
CA PRO A 599 -23.77 14.66 2.44
C PRO A 599 -24.24 13.42 1.66
N THR A 600 -25.40 13.51 1.02
CA THR A 600 -25.98 12.42 0.23
C THR A 600 -25.65 12.49 -1.26
N ASP A 601 -25.33 13.68 -1.78
CA ASP A 601 -24.86 13.90 -3.16
C ASP A 601 -23.34 13.73 -3.20
N VAL A 602 -22.91 12.52 -3.49
CA VAL A 602 -21.47 12.13 -3.51
C VAL A 602 -20.65 12.96 -4.51
N PRO A 603 -21.06 13.11 -5.77
CA PRO A 603 -20.32 13.93 -6.74
C PRO A 603 -20.22 15.42 -6.36
N ALA A 604 -21.30 16.01 -5.84
CA ALA A 604 -21.30 17.42 -5.42
C ALA A 604 -20.36 17.62 -4.21
N PHE A 605 -20.39 16.70 -3.25
CA PHE A 605 -19.51 16.77 -2.08
C PHE A 605 -18.04 16.65 -2.45
N GLU A 606 -17.66 15.74 -3.37
CA GLU A 606 -16.29 15.64 -3.88
C GLU A 606 -15.84 16.96 -4.53
N ALA A 607 -16.66 17.50 -5.42
CA ALA A 607 -16.35 18.74 -6.14
C ALA A 607 -16.15 19.93 -5.18
N GLU A 608 -17.03 20.07 -4.19
CA GLU A 608 -16.92 21.12 -3.16
C GLU A 608 -15.67 20.92 -2.30
N SER A 609 -15.38 19.69 -1.87
CA SER A 609 -14.22 19.36 -1.05
C SER A 609 -12.91 19.69 -1.75
N LEU A 610 -12.77 19.33 -3.02
CA LEU A 610 -11.60 19.64 -3.83
C LEU A 610 -11.45 21.14 -4.09
N LYS A 611 -12.56 21.82 -4.38
CA LYS A 611 -12.58 23.27 -4.60
C LYS A 611 -12.11 24.03 -3.37
N LYS A 612 -12.55 23.61 -2.18
CA LYS A 612 -12.18 24.25 -0.91
C LYS A 612 -10.67 24.27 -0.67
N VAL A 613 -9.95 23.28 -1.18
CA VAL A 613 -8.51 23.14 -1.00
C VAL A 613 -7.72 23.48 -2.28
N GLY A 614 -8.39 23.95 -3.33
CA GLY A 614 -7.75 24.40 -4.60
C GLY A 614 -7.26 23.24 -5.49
N LEU A 615 -7.84 22.03 -5.33
CA LEU A 615 -7.53 20.84 -6.14
C LEU A 615 -8.61 20.56 -7.21
N ASP A 616 -9.47 21.52 -7.51
CA ASP A 616 -10.54 21.43 -8.51
C ASP A 616 -10.05 21.63 -9.96
N PHE A 617 -8.85 21.15 -10.26
CA PHE A 617 -8.26 21.26 -11.59
C PHE A 617 -8.76 20.14 -12.50
N ALA A 618 -9.75 20.44 -13.35
CA ALA A 618 -10.50 19.46 -14.15
C ALA A 618 -9.66 18.55 -15.06
N ALA A 619 -8.48 19.01 -15.50
CA ALA A 619 -7.57 18.20 -16.29
C ALA A 619 -6.83 17.11 -15.48
N VAL A 620 -6.87 17.21 -14.15
CA VAL A 620 -6.25 16.25 -13.23
C VAL A 620 -7.31 15.72 -12.26
N PRO A 621 -8.10 14.72 -12.65
CA PRO A 621 -9.08 14.10 -11.77
C PRO A 621 -8.39 13.35 -10.62
N PRO A 622 -9.08 13.13 -9.48
CA PRO A 622 -8.55 12.34 -8.39
C PRO A 622 -8.16 10.93 -8.83
N ARG A 623 -7.11 10.39 -8.24
CA ARG A 623 -6.66 9.01 -8.49
C ARG A 623 -7.76 7.97 -8.23
N TYR A 624 -8.61 8.23 -7.26
CA TYR A 624 -9.85 7.51 -6.96
C TYR A 624 -10.97 8.49 -6.68
N ARG A 625 -12.15 8.24 -7.23
CA ARG A 625 -13.38 8.87 -6.79
C ARG A 625 -14.03 8.02 -5.70
N SER A 626 -14.83 8.63 -4.84
CA SER A 626 -15.42 7.98 -3.66
C SER A 626 -16.08 6.64 -3.96
N THR A 627 -16.82 6.52 -5.06
CA THR A 627 -17.65 5.34 -5.38
C THR A 627 -16.88 4.09 -5.80
N TYR A 628 -15.58 4.21 -6.10
CA TYR A 628 -14.69 3.08 -6.38
C TYR A 628 -13.38 3.12 -5.57
N PHE A 629 -13.38 3.89 -4.49
CA PHE A 629 -12.24 4.03 -3.60
C PHE A 629 -12.19 2.89 -2.56
N ALA A 630 -11.87 1.69 -3.03
CA ALA A 630 -11.83 0.49 -2.19
C ALA A 630 -10.90 0.65 -0.98
N HIS A 631 -9.74 1.32 -1.11
CA HIS A 631 -8.83 1.60 0.00
C HIS A 631 -9.55 2.21 1.20
N ALA A 632 -10.37 3.23 0.96
CA ALA A 632 -11.05 3.99 2.01
C ALA A 632 -12.35 3.36 2.50
N PHE A 633 -13.07 2.60 1.65
CA PHE A 633 -14.45 2.17 1.94
C PHE A 633 -14.65 0.66 2.06
N SER A 634 -13.69 -0.17 1.64
CA SER A 634 -13.72 -1.62 1.84
C SER A 634 -12.46 -2.18 2.49
N ASN A 635 -11.32 -1.50 2.36
CA ASN A 635 -10.05 -1.92 2.92
C ASN A 635 -9.66 -1.09 4.16
N GLY A 636 -8.49 -1.33 4.72
CA GLY A 636 -8.03 -0.75 5.98
C GLY A 636 -7.60 0.72 5.96
N TYR A 637 -7.77 1.48 4.84
CA TYR A 637 -7.27 2.84 4.67
C TYR A 637 -8.33 3.95 4.89
N SER A 638 -9.39 3.69 5.65
CA SER A 638 -10.36 4.74 5.99
C SER A 638 -9.71 5.85 6.82
N ALA A 639 -9.84 7.10 6.40
CA ALA A 639 -9.10 8.26 6.90
C ALA A 639 -7.56 8.08 6.84
N GLY A 640 -7.08 7.10 6.10
CA GLY A 640 -5.70 6.63 6.08
C GLY A 640 -5.02 6.68 4.71
N TYR A 641 -5.67 7.17 3.65
CA TYR A 641 -5.02 7.19 2.33
C TYR A 641 -3.84 8.19 2.25
N TYR A 642 -3.74 9.13 3.18
CA TYR A 642 -2.58 10.00 3.35
C TYR A 642 -1.29 9.23 3.67
N SER A 643 -1.39 7.98 4.09
CA SER A 643 -0.26 7.14 4.53
C SER A 643 0.87 7.05 3.52
N TYR A 644 0.57 6.95 2.23
CA TYR A 644 1.58 6.89 1.17
C TYR A 644 2.45 8.15 1.10
N ILE A 645 1.86 9.35 1.15
CA ILE A 645 2.63 10.60 1.12
C ILE A 645 3.29 10.90 2.47
N TRP A 646 2.69 10.42 3.57
CA TRP A 646 3.29 10.48 4.90
C TRP A 646 4.55 9.63 4.95
N ALA A 647 4.46 8.38 4.50
CA ALA A 647 5.60 7.48 4.37
C ALA A 647 6.66 8.01 3.40
N ASP A 648 6.28 8.66 2.29
CA ASP A 648 7.20 9.22 1.31
C ASP A 648 8.07 10.36 1.90
N VAL A 649 7.63 11.03 2.97
CA VAL A 649 8.49 11.95 3.75
C VAL A 649 9.63 11.16 4.41
N LEU A 650 9.31 10.04 5.06
CA LEU A 650 10.30 9.17 5.71
C LEU A 650 11.25 8.55 4.68
N VAL A 651 10.71 8.16 3.53
CA VAL A 651 11.46 7.58 2.40
C VAL A 651 12.48 8.58 1.86
N ALA A 652 12.09 9.85 1.68
CA ALA A 652 13.00 10.86 1.12
C ALA A 652 14.23 11.06 2.00
N ASP A 653 14.05 11.10 3.32
CA ASP A 653 15.14 11.15 4.30
C ASP A 653 16.00 9.88 4.27
N SER A 654 15.35 8.72 4.14
CA SER A 654 16.03 7.43 4.10
C SER A 654 16.88 7.26 2.83
N ILE A 655 16.42 7.73 1.68
CA ILE A 655 17.20 7.74 0.44
C ILE A 655 18.47 8.59 0.62
N GLU A 656 18.37 9.74 1.29
CA GLU A 656 19.53 10.57 1.60
C GLU A 656 20.48 9.84 2.55
N TRP A 657 19.94 9.17 3.57
CA TRP A 657 20.73 8.34 4.49
C TRP A 657 21.49 7.24 3.75
N PHE A 658 20.82 6.40 2.94
CA PHE A 658 21.47 5.33 2.16
C PHE A 658 22.53 5.90 1.22
N THR A 659 22.22 6.99 0.52
CA THR A 659 23.16 7.64 -0.43
C THR A 659 24.45 8.09 0.26
N THR A 660 24.37 8.61 1.49
CA THR A 660 25.51 9.11 2.25
C THR A 660 26.24 8.01 3.02
N HIS A 661 25.62 6.83 3.23
CA HIS A 661 26.18 5.70 3.97
C HIS A 661 26.58 4.52 3.07
N GLY A 662 26.87 4.78 1.78
CA GLY A 662 27.43 3.82 0.86
C GLY A 662 26.43 3.08 -0.04
N GLY A 663 25.13 3.36 0.08
CA GLY A 663 24.10 2.81 -0.81
C GLY A 663 23.86 1.32 -0.66
N LEU A 664 24.08 0.57 -1.74
CA LEU A 664 23.85 -0.88 -1.82
C LEU A 664 24.99 -1.67 -1.12
N LEU A 665 25.14 -1.46 0.18
CA LEU A 665 26.11 -2.17 1.00
C LEU A 665 25.44 -3.04 2.06
N ARG A 666 26.05 -4.18 2.38
CA ARG A 666 25.60 -5.10 3.44
C ARG A 666 25.46 -4.37 4.78
N SER A 667 26.40 -3.52 5.14
CA SER A 667 26.36 -2.77 6.40
C SER A 667 25.15 -1.83 6.48
N SER A 668 24.77 -1.21 5.35
CA SER A 668 23.59 -0.34 5.29
C SER A 668 22.30 -1.15 5.38
N GLY A 669 22.24 -2.30 4.71
CA GLY A 669 21.11 -3.21 4.79
C GLY A 669 20.94 -3.85 6.17
N ASP A 670 22.03 -4.35 6.78
CA ASP A 670 22.00 -4.91 8.13
C ASP A 670 21.51 -3.84 9.14
N HIS A 671 22.00 -2.60 9.05
CA HIS A 671 21.54 -1.51 9.92
C HIS A 671 20.02 -1.22 9.75
N PHE A 672 19.52 -1.15 8.52
CA PHE A 672 18.10 -0.92 8.24
C PHE A 672 17.26 -2.10 8.74
N ARG A 673 17.71 -3.34 8.53
CA ARG A 673 17.07 -4.56 9.04
C ARG A 673 16.97 -4.54 10.56
N GLU A 674 18.10 -4.32 11.26
CA GLU A 674 18.17 -4.39 12.71
C GLU A 674 17.45 -3.22 13.39
N ALA A 675 17.64 -1.99 12.88
CA ALA A 675 17.04 -0.81 13.47
C ALA A 675 15.52 -0.72 13.25
N LEU A 676 15.00 -1.32 12.15
CA LEU A 676 13.62 -1.08 11.73
C LEU A 676 12.88 -2.34 11.27
N LEU A 677 13.30 -3.04 10.19
CA LEU A 677 12.49 -4.08 9.54
C LEU A 677 12.17 -5.26 10.46
N SER A 678 13.09 -5.61 11.37
CA SER A 678 12.92 -6.74 12.29
C SER A 678 12.04 -6.43 13.50
N GLN A 679 11.73 -5.15 13.74
CA GLN A 679 11.14 -4.71 14.98
C GLN A 679 9.59 -4.78 15.00
N GLY A 680 8.95 -4.81 13.81
CA GLY A 680 7.50 -4.72 13.71
C GLY A 680 6.94 -3.55 14.55
N ASP A 681 5.85 -3.78 15.29
CA ASP A 681 5.29 -2.80 16.25
C ASP A 681 5.74 -3.03 17.69
N SER A 682 6.87 -3.74 17.92
CA SER A 682 7.40 -3.98 19.27
C SER A 682 7.91 -2.70 19.96
N LYS A 683 8.13 -1.61 19.20
CA LYS A 683 8.55 -0.28 19.63
C LYS A 683 7.76 0.80 18.89
N ASP A 684 7.82 2.04 19.37
CA ASP A 684 7.20 3.16 18.63
C ASP A 684 7.89 3.34 17.25
N PRO A 685 7.13 3.32 16.14
CA PRO A 685 7.70 3.40 14.80
C PRO A 685 8.52 4.67 14.54
N MET A 686 8.16 5.81 15.16
CA MET A 686 8.93 7.05 14.98
C MET A 686 10.23 7.03 15.77
N ASP A 687 10.34 6.28 16.85
CA ASP A 687 11.59 6.05 17.54
C ASP A 687 12.49 5.09 16.74
N LEU A 688 11.90 4.06 16.08
CA LEU A 688 12.62 3.20 15.13
C LEU A 688 13.21 4.01 13.97
N PHE A 689 12.41 4.91 13.39
CA PHE A 689 12.87 5.81 12.31
C PHE A 689 14.03 6.70 12.77
N LYS A 690 13.93 7.34 13.95
CA LYS A 690 15.00 8.16 14.52
C LYS A 690 16.27 7.37 14.83
N ASN A 691 16.12 6.13 15.29
CA ASN A 691 17.26 5.24 15.56
C ASN A 691 17.96 4.84 14.26
N PHE A 692 17.20 4.67 13.17
CA PHE A 692 17.75 4.38 11.85
C PHE A 692 18.45 5.59 11.23
N THR A 693 17.80 6.75 11.15
CA THR A 693 18.31 7.93 10.44
C THR A 693 19.16 8.86 11.30
N GLY A 694 19.04 8.77 12.62
CA GLY A 694 19.68 9.70 13.58
C GLY A 694 18.89 11.00 13.82
N SER A 695 17.77 11.23 13.11
CA SER A 695 16.96 12.45 13.21
C SER A 695 15.47 12.18 13.02
N GLY A 696 14.61 13.17 13.35
CA GLY A 696 13.20 13.12 12.97
C GLY A 696 12.99 13.46 11.49
N PRO A 697 11.81 13.15 10.91
CA PRO A 697 11.53 13.36 9.49
C PRO A 697 11.47 14.85 9.11
N ASP A 698 11.94 15.15 7.88
CA ASP A 698 11.83 16.46 7.24
C ASP A 698 11.07 16.33 5.90
N VAL A 699 10.18 17.26 5.61
CA VAL A 699 9.41 17.31 4.36
C VAL A 699 10.21 17.85 3.17
N VAL A 700 11.29 18.59 3.44
CA VAL A 700 12.09 19.28 2.40
C VAL A 700 12.70 18.30 1.39
N PRO A 701 13.31 17.17 1.79
CA PRO A 701 13.78 16.15 0.86
C PRO A 701 12.69 15.64 -0.11
N LEU A 702 11.45 15.43 0.38
CA LEU A 702 10.32 15.05 -0.46
C LEU A 702 9.98 16.11 -1.49
N LEU A 703 9.86 17.37 -1.08
CA LEU A 703 9.59 18.49 -2.00
C LEU A 703 10.67 18.60 -3.09
N LYS A 704 11.94 18.39 -2.72
CA LYS A 704 13.07 18.36 -3.65
C LYS A 704 13.00 17.16 -4.61
N LYS A 705 12.73 15.97 -4.09
CA LYS A 705 12.58 14.73 -4.88
C LYS A 705 11.50 14.90 -5.95
N ARG A 706 10.34 15.46 -5.59
CA ARG A 706 9.19 15.67 -6.47
C ARG A 706 9.26 16.94 -7.32
N GLY A 707 10.33 17.76 -7.21
CA GLY A 707 10.44 19.03 -7.94
C GLY A 707 9.36 20.04 -7.54
N LEU A 708 8.81 19.93 -6.34
CA LEU A 708 7.76 20.78 -5.79
C LEU A 708 8.32 21.97 -4.97
N LEU A 709 9.63 22.01 -4.74
CA LEU A 709 10.24 23.21 -4.17
C LEU A 709 9.95 24.37 -5.11
N GLN A 710 9.07 25.26 -4.68
CA GLN A 710 8.89 26.51 -5.39
C GLN A 710 10.20 27.28 -5.28
N GLN A 711 10.91 27.42 -6.40
CA GLN A 711 11.84 28.52 -6.50
C GLN A 711 10.99 29.78 -6.38
N LYS A 712 11.04 30.44 -5.23
CA LYS A 712 10.53 31.80 -5.17
C LYS A 712 11.25 32.59 -6.28
N PRO A 713 10.56 33.43 -7.05
CA PRO A 713 11.16 34.17 -8.16
C PRO A 713 12.23 35.18 -7.73
N VAL A 714 12.46 35.34 -6.43
CA VAL A 714 13.54 36.18 -5.92
C VAL A 714 14.28 35.38 -4.86
N SER A 715 15.40 34.81 -5.22
CA SER A 715 16.35 34.20 -4.28
C SER A 715 16.74 35.27 -3.27
N ILE A 716 16.78 34.92 -1.99
CA ILE A 716 17.42 35.80 -0.96
C ILE A 716 18.86 36.10 -1.36
N ASN A 717 19.50 35.23 -2.13
CA ASN A 717 20.77 35.49 -2.77
C ASN A 717 20.73 36.79 -3.60
N ASP A 718 19.61 37.02 -4.36
CA ASP A 718 19.47 38.26 -5.13
C ASP A 718 19.18 39.49 -4.24
N GLN A 719 18.57 39.32 -3.07
CA GLN A 719 18.36 40.40 -2.09
C GLN A 719 19.65 40.80 -1.37
N ILE A 720 20.49 39.81 -1.00
CA ILE A 720 21.77 40.06 -0.38
C ILE A 720 22.77 40.61 -1.40
N GLY A 721 22.67 40.24 -2.68
CA GLY A 721 23.54 40.64 -3.75
C GLY A 721 25.01 40.35 -3.47
N THR A 722 25.91 41.20 -3.98
CA THR A 722 27.38 41.09 -3.80
C THR A 722 27.96 42.17 -2.91
N LYS A 723 27.12 43.09 -2.39
CA LYS A 723 27.52 44.19 -1.55
C LYS A 723 27.82 43.76 -0.11
N THR A 724 28.78 44.40 0.53
CA THR A 724 29.11 44.13 1.92
C THR A 724 27.96 44.53 2.84
N PRO A 725 27.51 43.68 3.75
CA PRO A 725 26.46 43.98 4.71
C PRO A 725 26.89 45.16 5.61
N HIS A 726 25.92 45.97 6.01
CA HIS A 726 26.15 47.07 6.97
C HIS A 726 25.65 46.62 8.35
N TYR A 727 26.56 46.57 9.32
CA TYR A 727 26.30 46.15 10.70
C TYR A 727 26.40 47.28 11.71
N GLY A 728 25.98 48.49 11.34
CA GLY A 728 26.13 49.69 12.20
C GLY A 728 27.59 50.11 12.43
N THR A 729 27.82 51.05 13.33
CA THR A 729 29.18 51.62 13.60
C THR A 729 30.05 50.70 14.47
N TRP A 730 29.42 49.73 15.17
CA TRP A 730 30.11 48.84 16.13
C TRP A 730 29.99 47.35 15.73
N GLY A 731 29.60 47.04 14.51
CA GLY A 731 29.32 45.65 14.09
C GLY A 731 28.03 45.11 14.65
N TYR A 732 27.16 45.93 15.19
CA TYR A 732 25.84 45.57 15.72
C TYR A 732 24.79 46.53 15.13
N ASP A 733 23.75 45.91 14.53
CA ASP A 733 22.61 46.62 13.98
C ASP A 733 21.51 46.84 15.02
N SER A 734 21.51 48.03 15.61
CA SER A 734 20.54 48.41 16.65
C SER A 734 19.09 48.55 16.10
N SER A 735 18.87 48.54 14.80
CA SER A 735 17.54 48.58 14.19
C SER A 735 16.77 47.29 14.43
N GLY A 736 17.47 46.16 14.71
CA GLY A 736 16.89 44.88 15.07
C GLY A 736 16.33 44.80 16.50
N GLN A 737 16.58 45.80 17.35
CA GLN A 737 16.10 45.85 18.75
C GLN A 737 14.60 46.12 18.83
N ASP A 738 13.91 45.44 19.77
CA ASP A 738 12.56 45.80 20.20
C ASP A 738 12.62 46.55 21.53
N LYS A 739 12.66 47.87 21.43
CA LYS A 739 12.78 48.78 22.62
C LYS A 739 11.50 48.79 23.49
N SER A 740 10.43 48.17 23.06
CA SER A 740 9.20 48.01 23.87
C SER A 740 9.33 46.90 24.93
N VAL A 741 10.32 46.03 24.77
CA VAL A 741 10.59 44.92 25.69
C VAL A 741 11.61 45.38 26.75
N GLN A 742 11.36 45.06 28.00
CA GLN A 742 12.31 45.37 29.08
C GLN A 742 13.46 44.34 29.08
N PRO A 743 14.73 44.76 29.04
CA PRO A 743 15.86 43.84 28.92
C PRO A 743 15.99 42.86 30.08
N GLY A 744 15.51 43.24 31.28
CA GLY A 744 15.52 42.40 32.46
C GLY A 744 14.41 41.35 32.46
N THR A 745 13.42 41.48 31.57
CA THR A 745 12.29 40.55 31.43
C THR A 745 12.52 39.52 30.30
N ASP A 746 12.99 40.00 29.15
CA ASP A 746 13.29 39.19 28.00
C ASP A 746 14.39 39.84 27.15
N PHE A 747 15.63 39.49 27.47
CA PHE A 747 16.79 40.06 26.82
C PHE A 747 16.90 39.71 25.34
N PHE A 748 16.46 38.50 24.97
CA PHE A 748 16.48 38.05 23.56
C PHE A 748 15.58 38.93 22.70
N ASN A 749 14.31 39.09 23.08
CA ASN A 749 13.38 39.93 22.34
C ASN A 749 13.75 41.42 22.43
N PHE A 750 14.29 41.90 23.55
CA PHE A 750 14.84 43.25 23.62
C PHE A 750 15.95 43.45 22.57
N ALA A 751 16.89 42.52 22.47
CA ALA A 751 18.06 42.68 21.59
C ALA A 751 17.73 42.40 20.11
N ASN A 752 16.81 41.48 19.84
CA ASN A 752 16.57 40.95 18.50
C ASN A 752 15.11 40.98 18.05
N GLY A 753 14.19 41.46 18.87
CA GLY A 753 12.74 41.27 18.67
C GLY A 753 12.20 41.86 17.37
N THR A 754 12.68 43.03 16.97
CA THR A 754 12.29 43.65 15.68
C THR A 754 12.87 42.87 14.52
N TRP A 755 14.10 42.40 14.58
CA TRP A 755 14.71 41.55 13.57
C TRP A 755 13.96 40.23 13.48
N TYR A 756 13.69 39.57 14.61
CA TYR A 756 13.01 38.29 14.69
C TYR A 756 11.58 38.31 14.10
N LYS A 757 10.85 39.40 14.29
CA LYS A 757 9.50 39.60 13.73
C LYS A 757 9.51 39.84 12.22
N ASN A 758 10.56 40.47 11.71
CA ASN A 758 10.63 40.90 10.31
C ASN A 758 11.44 39.95 9.42
N GLU A 759 12.25 39.09 10.03
CA GLU A 759 13.08 38.14 9.27
C GLU A 759 12.32 36.83 9.01
N THR A 760 12.51 36.28 7.82
CA THR A 760 11.94 34.99 7.45
C THR A 760 13.08 34.03 7.16
N ILE A 761 13.05 32.84 7.77
CA ILE A 761 13.97 31.75 7.42
C ILE A 761 13.72 31.38 5.97
N PRO A 762 14.75 31.42 5.08
CA PRO A 762 14.63 30.98 3.70
C PRO A 762 14.12 29.54 3.61
N SER A 763 13.30 29.25 2.60
CA SER A 763 12.67 27.92 2.45
C SER A 763 13.66 26.78 2.18
N ASP A 764 14.89 27.12 1.83
CA ASP A 764 16.01 26.19 1.60
C ASP A 764 16.94 26.02 2.81
N ARG A 765 16.55 26.58 3.98
CA ARG A 765 17.38 26.55 5.19
C ARG A 765 16.55 26.22 6.43
N THR A 766 17.18 25.54 7.36
CA THR A 766 16.58 25.19 8.66
C THR A 766 16.84 26.26 9.73
N ARG A 767 17.77 27.14 9.46
CA ARG A 767 18.11 28.29 10.30
C ARG A 767 18.50 29.50 9.44
N TYR A 768 18.43 30.70 10.00
CA TYR A 768 18.83 31.90 9.29
C TYR A 768 19.33 32.95 10.28
N GLY A 769 20.52 33.50 10.04
CA GLY A 769 21.16 34.53 10.85
C GLY A 769 22.30 35.18 10.09
N ASN A 770 23.09 36.01 10.79
CA ASN A 770 24.17 36.79 10.16
C ASN A 770 25.25 35.90 9.50
N PHE A 771 25.55 34.73 10.07
CA PHE A 771 26.50 33.81 9.45
C PHE A 771 25.94 33.20 8.15
N ASP A 772 24.65 32.91 8.10
CA ASP A 772 23.98 32.42 6.91
C ASP A 772 23.97 33.49 5.82
N LYS A 773 23.75 34.79 6.18
CA LYS A 773 23.85 35.93 5.27
C LYS A 773 25.25 36.07 4.68
N LEU A 774 26.30 35.86 5.50
CA LEU A 774 27.69 35.90 5.03
C LEU A 774 28.05 34.76 4.11
N THR A 775 27.50 33.55 4.37
CA THR A 775 27.65 32.42 3.49
C THR A 775 27.03 32.70 2.12
N ILE A 776 25.79 33.19 2.10
CA ILE A 776 25.09 33.60 0.86
C ILE A 776 25.87 34.70 0.10
N LEU A 777 26.41 35.67 0.80
CA LEU A 777 27.24 36.68 0.18
C LEU A 777 28.49 36.09 -0.50
N SER A 778 29.14 35.13 0.14
CA SER A 778 30.29 34.43 -0.43
C SER A 778 29.89 33.60 -1.67
N GLU A 779 28.80 32.90 -1.60
CA GLU A 779 28.19 32.12 -2.74
C GLU A 779 27.91 33.07 -3.92
N ASN A 780 27.25 34.21 -3.69
CA ASN A 780 26.92 35.18 -4.73
C ASN A 780 28.16 35.80 -5.39
N ARG A 781 29.19 36.10 -4.59
CA ARG A 781 30.46 36.60 -5.10
C ARG A 781 31.18 35.56 -5.95
N THR A 782 31.22 34.32 -5.51
CA THR A 782 31.82 33.20 -6.24
C THR A 782 31.06 32.93 -7.56
N ARG A 783 29.74 32.95 -7.51
CA ARG A 783 28.88 32.83 -8.70
C ARG A 783 29.16 33.95 -9.70
N LYS A 784 29.23 35.19 -9.22
CA LYS A 784 29.53 36.34 -10.09
C LYS A 784 30.91 36.23 -10.74
N ILE A 785 31.92 35.74 -10.03
CA ILE A 785 33.27 35.49 -10.60
C ILE A 785 33.19 34.49 -11.73
N ILE A 786 32.43 33.36 -11.52
CA ILE A 786 32.25 32.31 -12.55
C ILE A 786 31.51 32.87 -13.77
N GLU A 787 30.45 33.61 -13.53
CA GLU A 787 29.64 34.22 -14.61
C GLU A 787 30.43 35.26 -15.40
N ASP A 788 31.22 36.10 -14.72
CA ASP A 788 32.08 37.08 -15.36
C ASP A 788 33.21 36.41 -16.18
N ALA A 789 33.82 35.36 -15.65
CA ALA A 789 34.82 34.55 -16.35
C ALA A 789 34.23 33.85 -17.59
N ALA A 790 33.02 33.30 -17.49
CA ALA A 790 32.31 32.65 -18.60
C ALA A 790 31.92 33.67 -19.69
N ALA A 791 31.55 34.90 -19.29
CA ALA A 791 31.20 35.94 -20.24
C ALA A 791 32.42 36.57 -20.94
N HIS A 792 33.61 36.53 -20.31
CA HIS A 792 34.84 37.17 -20.80
C HIS A 792 36.04 36.20 -20.68
N PRO A 793 36.03 35.05 -21.42
CA PRO A 793 37.12 34.09 -21.33
C PRO A 793 38.43 34.68 -21.86
N THR A 794 39.43 34.78 -21.01
CA THR A 794 40.75 35.37 -21.36
C THR A 794 41.85 34.34 -21.57
N THR A 795 41.63 33.11 -21.11
CA THR A 795 42.59 31.99 -21.24
C THR A 795 41.83 30.66 -21.47
N PRO A 796 42.48 29.57 -21.98
CA PRO A 796 41.86 28.27 -22.12
C PRO A 796 41.38 27.64 -20.82
N ALA A 797 41.75 28.20 -19.67
CA ALA A 797 41.34 27.75 -18.35
C ALA A 797 40.13 28.50 -17.78
N THR A 798 39.71 29.59 -18.45
CA THR A 798 38.48 30.33 -18.11
C THR A 798 37.34 30.03 -19.10
#